data_cb8c10b544c94d74e84b5943ae04d970
#
_entry.id   cb8c10b544c94d74e84b5943ae04d970
#
_cell.length_a   1.000
_cell.length_b   1.000
_cell.length_c   1.000
_cell.angle_alpha   90.00
_cell.angle_beta   90.00
_cell.angle_gamma   90.00
#
_symmetry.space_group_name_H-M   'P 1'
#
loop_
_entity.id
_entity.type
_entity.pdbx_description
1 polymer ?
#
loop_
_entity_poly.entity_id
_entity_poly.type
_entity_poly.pdbx_seq_one_letter_code
_entity_poly.pdbx_strand_id
1 'polypeptide(L)'
;MSKKFPQYDELDLPKVAEEVLNLWEAEGTFAQSLELRKDAPPFVFYEGPPSANGLPGIHHVMARAIKDIFCRYQTQKGHRVDRKAGWDTHGLPIELGVEKELGITKEDIGKKISIEDYNAACKKAVMRYTDVWNDMTRRIGFWLDLEHPYVTYHTKYIESVWHLLKKLYDDQLLYKGYTIQPYSPAAGTGLSSHELNQPGTYKPVKDTSVVAMFKVKSDHASAFLFKDAFGDVFILAWTTTPWTLPSNCALTVGPKLDYVRVKSFNPYTHEPQTMVLAKSRLGAYFNEKNENGSFEDYKKDGKNIPWTIDGEFYGHQLEGVRYEQLLPYATPEGGDAFKVIGGDFVTTEDGTGVVHTAPSFGADDMRVARQHGIGTLTLVDLQGRFTKEVGEFAGEYVKAEYYSDEERAAEATKQGRDKYLSVDERISIKLKTEGRAFKVEKYEHNYPHCWRTDKPILYYPLDSWFVRVTAKKDRLIALNKTINWKPESTGTGRFGNWLENLQDWNLSRSRYWGIPLPIWRTEDGDEELCIGSLQQLKEEIARAVKAGVMSADPYASFDPADMSDANYDRVDLHRPYADNIVLVSPGGKVMKRETDLIDVWFDSGAMPYAQWHHPFENEATFTETFPADFIAEGVDQTRGWFYTLHAIATLTQDSVAYKAVVSNGLVLDKVGQKMSKRLGNAVDPFKTLDAYGADAVRWYMISNASPWDNLKFDAEGITEVQRKFFRALFNTYNFFALYANIDGFDGQGEAVLTESDRWILSRLNSVMKLADANYADYEPTIAARAIQDFVVEDLSNWYVRLNRRRFWKGELGADKNAAFQTLQRCLEVVAMLSAPIAPFFTDRLYRDLTGSSVHLSNWPKHNGALIDAELEARTALAQKLTSLVLSIRKK
;
A
#
# COMPACT_ATOMS: atom_id res chain seq x y z
N MET A 1 -3.96 57.27 -19.00
CA MET A 1 -2.79 56.34 -19.01
C MET A 1 -3.28 54.95 -18.67
N SER A 2 -2.92 53.97 -19.46
CA SER A 2 -3.19 52.56 -19.08
C SER A 2 -2.42 52.22 -17.80
N LYS A 3 -3.07 51.69 -16.81
CA LYS A 3 -2.43 51.24 -15.55
C LYS A 3 -1.43 50.13 -15.90
N LYS A 4 -0.15 50.31 -15.59
CA LYS A 4 0.90 49.32 -15.87
C LYS A 4 0.71 48.06 -15.00
N PHE A 5 0.29 48.24 -13.72
CA PHE A 5 0.09 47.18 -12.76
C PHE A 5 -1.41 47.03 -12.48
N PRO A 6 -2.04 45.88 -12.78
CA PRO A 6 -3.46 45.61 -12.46
C PRO A 6 -3.76 45.76 -10.96
N GLN A 7 -4.96 46.21 -10.63
CA GLN A 7 -5.44 46.34 -9.26
C GLN A 7 -6.72 45.55 -9.11
N TYR A 8 -6.90 44.91 -7.96
CA TYR A 8 -8.00 44.03 -7.66
C TYR A 8 -8.76 44.50 -6.41
N ASP A 9 -10.08 44.48 -6.46
CA ASP A 9 -10.93 44.94 -5.35
C ASP A 9 -10.95 43.92 -4.20
N GLU A 10 -10.91 42.63 -4.52
CA GLU A 10 -10.97 41.53 -3.54
C GLU A 10 -10.07 40.36 -3.88
N LEU A 11 -9.74 39.56 -2.90
CA LEU A 11 -9.05 38.29 -3.03
C LEU A 11 -10.05 37.15 -3.16
N ASP A 12 -10.18 36.61 -4.36
CA ASP A 12 -10.99 35.44 -4.68
C ASP A 12 -10.09 34.34 -5.27
N LEU A 13 -9.58 33.44 -4.41
CA LEU A 13 -8.64 32.41 -4.83
C LEU A 13 -9.27 31.33 -5.74
N PRO A 14 -10.52 30.90 -5.55
CA PRO A 14 -11.21 30.04 -6.52
C PRO A 14 -11.26 30.64 -7.92
N LYS A 15 -11.67 31.90 -8.04
CA LYS A 15 -11.72 32.60 -9.32
C LYS A 15 -10.33 32.79 -9.94
N VAL A 16 -9.33 33.11 -9.13
CA VAL A 16 -7.94 33.19 -9.60
C VAL A 16 -7.48 31.88 -10.19
N ALA A 17 -7.78 30.76 -9.53
CA ALA A 17 -7.39 29.43 -10.01
C ALA A 17 -8.07 29.11 -11.35
N GLU A 18 -9.36 29.40 -11.51
CA GLU A 18 -10.09 29.19 -12.76
C GLU A 18 -9.53 30.03 -13.92
N GLU A 19 -9.34 31.33 -13.68
CA GLU A 19 -8.83 32.25 -14.70
C GLU A 19 -7.40 31.88 -15.15
N VAL A 20 -6.53 31.52 -14.21
CA VAL A 20 -5.15 31.12 -14.52
C VAL A 20 -5.09 29.75 -15.19
N LEU A 21 -5.96 28.80 -14.78
CA LEU A 21 -6.07 27.49 -15.45
C LEU A 21 -6.44 27.65 -16.93
N ASN A 22 -7.49 28.46 -17.20
CA ASN A 22 -7.91 28.76 -18.58
C ASN A 22 -6.81 29.44 -19.39
N LEU A 23 -6.02 30.30 -18.75
CA LEU A 23 -4.88 30.94 -19.39
C LEU A 23 -3.76 29.94 -19.71
N TRP A 24 -3.43 29.02 -18.81
CA TRP A 24 -2.45 27.99 -19.06
C TRP A 24 -2.84 27.05 -20.21
N GLU A 25 -4.14 26.70 -20.30
CA GLU A 25 -4.67 25.89 -21.38
C GLU A 25 -4.58 26.62 -22.72
N ALA A 26 -5.01 27.89 -22.74
CA ALA A 26 -4.98 28.72 -23.95
C ALA A 26 -3.57 28.98 -24.49
N GLU A 27 -2.61 29.17 -23.60
CA GLU A 27 -1.20 29.43 -23.97
C GLU A 27 -0.39 28.11 -24.13
N GLY A 28 -0.87 26.98 -23.63
CA GLY A 28 -0.08 25.76 -23.58
C GLY A 28 1.12 25.87 -22.63
N THR A 29 0.95 26.53 -21.47
CA THR A 29 2.06 26.89 -20.56
C THR A 29 2.88 25.68 -20.11
N PHE A 30 2.24 24.54 -19.87
CA PHE A 30 2.94 23.29 -19.52
C PHE A 30 3.85 22.82 -20.67
N ALA A 31 3.32 22.75 -21.89
CA ALA A 31 4.09 22.36 -23.07
C ALA A 31 5.25 23.33 -23.34
N GLN A 32 5.02 24.67 -23.17
CA GLN A 32 6.08 25.66 -23.26
C GLN A 32 7.18 25.42 -22.22
N SER A 33 6.83 25.01 -21.00
CA SER A 33 7.83 24.74 -19.94
C SER A 33 8.75 23.57 -20.30
N LEU A 34 8.24 22.57 -21.04
CA LEU A 34 9.03 21.44 -21.56
C LEU A 34 9.89 21.87 -22.76
N GLU A 35 9.29 22.58 -23.72
CA GLU A 35 10.01 23.04 -24.93
C GLU A 35 11.18 23.97 -24.60
N LEU A 36 11.02 24.89 -23.61
CA LEU A 36 12.10 25.74 -23.13
C LEU A 36 13.28 24.98 -22.52
N ARG A 37 13.06 23.72 -22.12
CA ARG A 37 14.03 22.87 -21.41
C ARG A 37 14.29 21.56 -22.15
N LYS A 38 13.93 21.45 -23.43
CA LYS A 38 14.06 20.21 -24.22
C LYS A 38 15.48 19.66 -24.25
N ASP A 39 16.47 20.54 -24.26
CA ASP A 39 17.90 20.20 -24.30
C ASP A 39 18.55 20.21 -22.90
N ALA A 40 17.76 20.44 -21.85
CA ALA A 40 18.24 20.44 -20.46
C ALA A 40 18.31 19.02 -19.90
N PRO A 41 19.15 18.78 -18.88
CA PRO A 41 19.16 17.51 -18.20
C PRO A 41 17.76 17.13 -17.67
N PRO A 42 17.32 15.88 -17.85
CA PRO A 42 16.04 15.45 -17.31
C PRO A 42 16.09 15.36 -15.78
N PHE A 43 14.95 15.63 -15.15
CA PHE A 43 14.65 15.19 -13.79
C PHE A 43 13.49 14.23 -13.89
N VAL A 44 13.78 12.97 -13.66
CA VAL A 44 12.85 11.87 -13.92
C VAL A 44 11.91 11.68 -12.75
N PHE A 45 10.62 11.82 -13.03
CA PHE A 45 9.54 11.59 -12.08
C PHE A 45 8.65 10.44 -12.57
N TYR A 46 8.32 9.50 -11.68
CA TYR A 46 7.30 8.49 -11.97
C TYR A 46 6.01 8.78 -11.19
N GLU A 47 4.90 8.82 -11.92
CA GLU A 47 3.56 8.90 -11.34
C GLU A 47 3.09 7.50 -10.95
N GLY A 48 2.68 7.32 -9.69
CA GLY A 48 2.00 6.12 -9.24
C GLY A 48 0.61 6.04 -9.90
N PRO A 49 0.32 4.96 -10.68
CA PRO A 49 -0.91 4.89 -11.45
C PRO A 49 -2.13 4.70 -10.54
N PRO A 50 -3.08 5.66 -10.49
CA PRO A 50 -4.33 5.45 -9.79
C PRO A 50 -5.24 4.50 -10.57
N SER A 51 -6.19 3.87 -9.86
CA SER A 51 -7.30 3.16 -10.48
C SER A 51 -8.52 4.08 -10.55
N ALA A 52 -9.09 4.26 -11.74
CA ALA A 52 -10.24 5.14 -11.99
C ALA A 52 -11.61 4.48 -11.73
N ASN A 53 -11.65 3.40 -10.96
CA ASN A 53 -12.89 2.71 -10.59
C ASN A 53 -13.62 3.35 -9.39
N GLY A 54 -13.01 4.35 -8.73
CA GLY A 54 -13.55 5.09 -7.60
C GLY A 54 -13.33 6.59 -7.70
N LEU A 55 -14.15 7.38 -7.00
CA LEU A 55 -14.01 8.83 -6.94
C LEU A 55 -12.77 9.23 -6.11
N PRO A 56 -12.02 10.27 -6.54
CA PRO A 56 -10.92 10.79 -5.77
C PRO A 56 -11.36 11.39 -4.43
N GLY A 57 -10.50 11.34 -3.43
CA GLY A 57 -10.70 11.91 -2.10
C GLY A 57 -9.66 12.99 -1.78
N ILE A 58 -9.86 13.69 -0.66
CA ILE A 58 -8.98 14.81 -0.25
C ILE A 58 -7.52 14.38 -0.03
N HIS A 59 -7.26 13.14 0.35
CA HIS A 59 -5.91 12.59 0.49
C HIS A 59 -5.17 12.50 -0.85
N HIS A 60 -5.88 12.29 -1.96
CA HIS A 60 -5.29 12.32 -3.30
C HIS A 60 -4.87 13.75 -3.70
N VAL A 61 -5.58 14.78 -3.22
CA VAL A 61 -5.16 16.18 -3.41
C VAL A 61 -3.80 16.42 -2.76
N MET A 62 -3.60 15.95 -1.51
CA MET A 62 -2.32 16.10 -0.82
C MET A 62 -1.18 15.38 -1.55
N ALA A 63 -1.36 14.10 -1.88
CA ALA A 63 -0.34 13.32 -2.57
C ALA A 63 0.06 13.95 -3.92
N ARG A 64 -0.93 14.41 -4.71
CA ARG A 64 -0.69 15.07 -6.00
C ARG A 64 -0.03 16.43 -5.85
N ALA A 65 -0.41 17.21 -4.83
CA ALA A 65 0.24 18.48 -4.52
C ALA A 65 1.73 18.28 -4.18
N ILE A 66 2.07 17.29 -3.35
CA ILE A 66 3.46 16.97 -2.98
C ILE A 66 4.28 16.64 -4.24
N LYS A 67 3.77 15.80 -5.13
CA LYS A 67 4.44 15.45 -6.39
C LYS A 67 4.68 16.67 -7.27
N ASP A 68 3.65 17.48 -7.48
CA ASP A 68 3.73 18.67 -8.33
C ASP A 68 4.72 19.72 -7.80
N ILE A 69 4.81 19.88 -6.48
CA ILE A 69 5.75 20.83 -5.84
C ILE A 69 7.19 20.57 -6.30
N PHE A 70 7.65 19.35 -6.20
CA PHE A 70 9.04 19.02 -6.55
C PHE A 70 9.26 19.03 -8.06
N CYS A 71 8.29 18.61 -8.84
CA CYS A 71 8.35 18.74 -10.29
C CYS A 71 8.42 20.21 -10.74
N ARG A 72 7.62 21.11 -10.14
CA ARG A 72 7.69 22.56 -10.45
C ARG A 72 9.00 23.18 -10.00
N TYR A 73 9.46 22.84 -8.79
CA TYR A 73 10.76 23.30 -8.30
C TYR A 73 11.88 22.89 -9.26
N GLN A 74 11.95 21.63 -9.67
CA GLN A 74 12.98 21.14 -10.58
C GLN A 74 12.85 21.76 -11.98
N THR A 75 11.64 22.02 -12.46
CA THR A 75 11.43 22.79 -13.70
C THR A 75 12.03 24.20 -13.60
N GLN A 76 11.81 24.91 -12.49
CA GLN A 76 12.42 26.22 -12.26
C GLN A 76 13.94 26.15 -12.05
N LYS A 77 14.46 25.03 -11.54
CA LYS A 77 15.93 24.78 -11.45
C LYS A 77 16.57 24.57 -12.82
N GLY A 78 15.77 24.48 -13.88
CA GLY A 78 16.23 24.36 -15.26
C GLY A 78 16.25 22.93 -15.81
N HIS A 79 15.64 21.96 -15.11
CA HIS A 79 15.53 20.59 -15.62
C HIS A 79 14.32 20.42 -16.55
N ARG A 80 14.44 19.51 -17.52
CA ARG A 80 13.29 18.97 -18.23
C ARG A 80 12.58 17.97 -17.32
N VAL A 81 11.30 18.18 -17.03
CA VAL A 81 10.51 17.31 -16.13
C VAL A 81 9.30 16.81 -16.89
N ASP A 82 9.49 15.70 -17.60
CA ASP A 82 8.40 14.98 -18.23
C ASP A 82 7.53 14.32 -17.16
N ARG A 83 6.20 14.37 -17.31
CA ARG A 83 5.24 13.96 -16.28
C ARG A 83 4.15 13.13 -16.93
N LYS A 84 4.48 11.86 -17.23
CA LYS A 84 3.56 10.92 -17.87
C LYS A 84 2.51 10.43 -16.88
N ALA A 85 1.24 10.58 -17.23
CA ALA A 85 0.14 9.98 -16.47
C ALA A 85 0.06 8.46 -16.69
N GLY A 86 -0.63 7.76 -15.81
CA GLY A 86 -0.85 6.32 -15.93
C GLY A 86 -2.12 5.86 -15.22
N TRP A 87 -2.66 4.72 -15.66
CA TRP A 87 -3.83 4.08 -15.07
C TRP A 87 -3.55 2.63 -14.75
N ASP A 88 -3.75 2.26 -13.47
CA ASP A 88 -3.78 0.88 -13.01
C ASP A 88 -5.20 0.33 -13.21
N THR A 89 -5.32 -0.66 -14.10
CA THR A 89 -6.62 -1.04 -14.66
C THR A 89 -7.03 -2.47 -14.36
N HIS A 90 -6.25 -3.22 -13.59
CA HIS A 90 -6.50 -4.61 -13.27
C HIS A 90 -6.79 -4.85 -11.79
N GLY A 91 -7.17 -6.07 -11.44
CA GLY A 91 -7.17 -6.62 -10.10
C GLY A 91 -8.50 -6.59 -9.35
N LEU A 92 -8.43 -7.11 -8.14
CA LEU A 92 -9.59 -7.34 -7.27
C LEU A 92 -10.53 -6.14 -7.06
N PRO A 93 -10.04 -4.89 -6.94
CA PRO A 93 -10.94 -3.76 -6.74
C PRO A 93 -11.97 -3.60 -7.85
N ILE A 94 -11.55 -3.84 -9.09
CA ILE A 94 -12.40 -3.74 -10.27
C ILE A 94 -13.35 -4.94 -10.33
N GLU A 95 -12.82 -6.14 -10.22
CA GLU A 95 -13.56 -7.39 -10.32
C GLU A 95 -14.69 -7.46 -9.27
N LEU A 96 -14.38 -7.22 -7.99
CA LEU A 96 -15.38 -7.23 -6.92
C LEU A 96 -16.44 -6.13 -7.10
N GLY A 97 -16.06 -4.99 -7.67
CA GLY A 97 -17.00 -3.93 -8.04
C GLY A 97 -17.98 -4.38 -9.12
N VAL A 98 -17.49 -5.02 -10.16
CA VAL A 98 -18.30 -5.55 -11.28
C VAL A 98 -19.15 -6.73 -10.83
N GLU A 99 -18.62 -7.66 -10.05
CA GLU A 99 -19.40 -8.77 -9.46
C GLU A 99 -20.62 -8.25 -8.67
N LYS A 100 -20.39 -7.22 -7.86
CA LYS A 100 -21.46 -6.57 -7.10
C LYS A 100 -22.49 -5.89 -8.01
N GLU A 101 -22.06 -5.19 -9.05
CA GLU A 101 -22.97 -4.52 -10.00
C GLU A 101 -23.81 -5.52 -10.78
N LEU A 102 -23.22 -6.65 -11.18
CA LEU A 102 -23.89 -7.70 -11.94
C LEU A 102 -24.70 -8.66 -11.05
N GLY A 103 -24.54 -8.61 -9.72
CA GLY A 103 -25.19 -9.52 -8.78
C GLY A 103 -24.71 -10.96 -8.92
N ILE A 104 -23.45 -11.16 -9.25
CA ILE A 104 -22.82 -12.47 -9.47
C ILE A 104 -21.68 -12.72 -8.47
N THR A 105 -21.25 -13.97 -8.42
CA THR A 105 -20.04 -14.38 -7.70
C THR A 105 -18.98 -14.88 -8.68
N LYS A 106 -17.77 -15.10 -8.19
CA LYS A 106 -16.68 -15.67 -9.00
C LYS A 106 -17.08 -16.99 -9.69
N GLU A 107 -17.86 -17.83 -9.02
CA GLU A 107 -18.30 -19.15 -9.51
C GLU A 107 -19.29 -19.07 -10.68
N ASP A 108 -19.92 -17.92 -10.85
CA ASP A 108 -20.86 -17.67 -11.95
C ASP A 108 -20.16 -17.33 -13.26
N ILE A 109 -18.89 -16.89 -13.19
CA ILE A 109 -18.09 -16.52 -14.34
C ILE A 109 -17.69 -17.78 -15.12
N GLY A 110 -17.93 -17.78 -16.43
CA GLY A 110 -17.80 -18.95 -17.29
C GLY A 110 -19.02 -19.91 -17.25
N LYS A 111 -20.06 -19.58 -16.46
CA LYS A 111 -21.30 -20.37 -16.36
C LYS A 111 -22.55 -19.53 -16.65
N LYS A 112 -22.79 -18.47 -15.87
CA LYS A 112 -23.92 -17.54 -16.06
C LYS A 112 -23.56 -16.36 -16.96
N ILE A 113 -22.31 -15.97 -16.97
CA ILE A 113 -21.73 -14.94 -17.84
C ILE A 113 -20.45 -15.49 -18.45
N SER A 114 -20.18 -15.18 -19.72
CA SER A 114 -18.92 -15.57 -20.35
C SER A 114 -17.73 -14.81 -19.73
N ILE A 115 -16.53 -15.40 -19.79
CA ILE A 115 -15.31 -14.70 -19.33
C ILE A 115 -15.08 -13.44 -20.15
N GLU A 116 -15.37 -13.49 -21.45
CA GLU A 116 -15.26 -12.35 -22.38
C GLU A 116 -16.17 -11.19 -21.97
N ASP A 117 -17.46 -11.44 -21.73
CA ASP A 117 -18.42 -10.41 -21.32
C ASP A 117 -18.09 -9.83 -19.95
N TYR A 118 -17.63 -10.70 -19.03
CA TYR A 118 -17.18 -10.26 -17.70
C TYR A 118 -15.96 -9.33 -17.79
N ASN A 119 -14.95 -9.71 -18.57
CA ASN A 119 -13.76 -8.90 -18.75
C ASN A 119 -14.05 -7.60 -19.52
N ALA A 120 -14.97 -7.61 -20.48
CA ALA A 120 -15.46 -6.40 -21.13
C ALA A 120 -16.16 -5.44 -20.13
N ALA A 121 -16.94 -5.98 -19.19
CA ALA A 121 -17.54 -5.19 -18.10
C ALA A 121 -16.47 -4.60 -17.16
N CYS A 122 -15.44 -5.36 -16.81
CA CYS A 122 -14.31 -4.88 -16.02
C CYS A 122 -13.56 -3.74 -16.72
N LYS A 123 -13.22 -3.92 -18.00
CA LYS A 123 -12.56 -2.91 -18.85
C LYS A 123 -13.35 -1.60 -18.92
N LYS A 124 -14.68 -1.71 -19.03
CA LYS A 124 -15.57 -0.53 -19.02
C LYS A 124 -15.64 0.14 -17.64
N ALA A 125 -15.70 -0.66 -16.58
CA ALA A 125 -15.85 -0.16 -15.22
C ALA A 125 -14.60 0.59 -14.72
N VAL A 126 -13.40 0.13 -15.06
CA VAL A 126 -12.15 0.69 -14.55
C VAL A 126 -11.87 2.10 -15.04
N MET A 127 -12.36 2.46 -16.23
CA MET A 127 -12.16 3.81 -16.80
C MET A 127 -13.32 4.77 -16.50
N ARG A 128 -14.28 4.37 -15.67
CA ARG A 128 -15.54 5.10 -15.43
C ARG A 128 -15.35 6.53 -14.93
N TYR A 129 -14.37 6.76 -14.08
CA TYR A 129 -14.14 8.04 -13.41
C TYR A 129 -12.88 8.76 -13.90
N THR A 130 -12.34 8.38 -15.03
CA THR A 130 -11.13 8.99 -15.61
C THR A 130 -11.28 10.50 -15.76
N ASP A 131 -12.42 10.95 -16.29
CA ASP A 131 -12.69 12.39 -16.49
C ASP A 131 -12.73 13.14 -15.16
N VAL A 132 -13.30 12.54 -14.11
CA VAL A 132 -13.37 13.13 -12.77
C VAL A 132 -11.97 13.26 -12.16
N TRP A 133 -11.12 12.25 -12.36
CA TRP A 133 -9.73 12.29 -11.93
C TRP A 133 -8.91 13.33 -12.70
N ASN A 134 -9.11 13.43 -14.01
CA ASN A 134 -8.45 14.41 -14.85
C ASN A 134 -8.88 15.85 -14.48
N ASP A 135 -10.19 16.06 -14.22
CA ASP A 135 -10.70 17.36 -13.76
C ASP A 135 -10.09 17.75 -12.42
N MET A 136 -10.08 16.84 -11.43
CA MET A 136 -9.42 17.10 -10.15
C MET A 136 -7.94 17.45 -10.35
N THR A 137 -7.23 16.71 -11.19
CA THR A 137 -5.79 16.91 -11.45
C THR A 137 -5.52 18.30 -12.03
N ARG A 138 -6.33 18.75 -13.01
CA ARG A 138 -6.25 20.11 -13.56
C ARG A 138 -6.58 21.18 -12.53
N ARG A 139 -7.67 21.00 -11.80
CA ARG A 139 -8.18 21.98 -10.81
C ARG A 139 -7.27 22.20 -9.62
N ILE A 140 -6.50 21.19 -9.20
CA ILE A 140 -5.47 21.37 -8.17
C ILE A 140 -4.16 21.96 -8.72
N GLY A 141 -4.05 22.14 -10.03
CA GLY A 141 -2.86 22.65 -10.70
C GLY A 141 -1.73 21.63 -10.84
N PHE A 142 -2.02 20.34 -10.74
CA PHE A 142 -1.02 19.30 -10.97
C PHE A 142 -0.80 19.10 -12.46
N TRP A 143 0.37 19.44 -12.95
CA TRP A 143 0.73 19.25 -14.36
C TRP A 143 1.15 17.82 -14.64
N LEU A 144 0.37 17.16 -15.49
CA LEU A 144 0.63 15.83 -16.05
C LEU A 144 0.27 15.79 -17.53
N ASP A 145 0.97 14.97 -18.30
CA ASP A 145 0.53 14.58 -19.63
C ASP A 145 -0.63 13.58 -19.51
N LEU A 146 -1.85 14.14 -19.53
CA LEU A 146 -3.10 13.39 -19.47
C LEU A 146 -3.58 12.92 -20.84
N GLU A 147 -2.93 13.37 -21.94
CA GLU A 147 -3.30 13.02 -23.31
C GLU A 147 -2.68 11.71 -23.75
N HIS A 148 -1.48 11.39 -23.24
CA HIS A 148 -0.73 10.18 -23.58
C HIS A 148 -0.43 9.32 -22.35
N PRO A 149 -1.43 8.93 -21.53
CA PRO A 149 -1.20 8.11 -20.37
C PRO A 149 -0.82 6.68 -20.78
N TYR A 150 -0.02 6.01 -19.95
CA TYR A 150 0.06 4.57 -20.07
C TYR A 150 -1.14 3.90 -19.38
N VAL A 151 -1.58 2.76 -19.91
CA VAL A 151 -2.73 2.02 -19.39
C VAL A 151 -2.34 0.55 -19.30
N THR A 152 -2.43 -0.03 -18.11
CA THR A 152 -1.87 -1.37 -17.88
C THR A 152 -2.56 -2.50 -18.66
N TYR A 153 -3.81 -2.30 -19.14
CA TYR A 153 -4.49 -3.28 -20.00
C TYR A 153 -4.12 -3.19 -21.50
N HIS A 154 -3.35 -2.18 -21.92
CA HIS A 154 -2.93 -2.11 -23.32
C HIS A 154 -1.97 -3.25 -23.67
N THR A 155 -2.11 -3.80 -24.86
CA THR A 155 -1.33 -4.96 -25.30
C THR A 155 0.17 -4.69 -25.30
N LYS A 156 0.62 -3.49 -25.67
CA LYS A 156 2.03 -3.07 -25.56
C LYS A 156 2.55 -3.13 -24.12
N TYR A 157 1.72 -2.67 -23.17
CA TYR A 157 2.08 -2.74 -21.75
C TYR A 157 2.22 -4.20 -21.28
N ILE A 158 1.23 -5.03 -21.62
CA ILE A 158 1.22 -6.46 -21.29
C ILE A 158 2.44 -7.16 -21.89
N GLU A 159 2.81 -6.86 -23.14
CA GLU A 159 3.97 -7.46 -23.79
C GLU A 159 5.28 -7.14 -23.03
N SER A 160 5.46 -5.90 -22.59
CA SER A 160 6.61 -5.53 -21.76
C SER A 160 6.61 -6.26 -20.41
N VAL A 161 5.45 -6.45 -19.79
CA VAL A 161 5.32 -7.25 -18.57
C VAL A 161 5.70 -8.71 -18.83
N TRP A 162 5.23 -9.29 -19.93
CA TRP A 162 5.59 -10.66 -20.33
C TRP A 162 7.10 -10.79 -20.58
N HIS A 163 7.73 -9.77 -21.17
CA HIS A 163 9.18 -9.74 -21.32
C HIS A 163 9.92 -9.81 -19.99
N LEU A 164 9.49 -9.04 -19.00
CA LEU A 164 10.08 -9.04 -17.67
C LEU A 164 9.91 -10.42 -16.98
N LEU A 165 8.72 -11.03 -17.10
CA LEU A 165 8.45 -12.36 -16.57
C LEU A 165 9.30 -13.43 -17.27
N LYS A 166 9.46 -13.32 -18.59
CA LYS A 166 10.34 -14.22 -19.36
C LYS A 166 11.79 -14.09 -18.88
N LYS A 167 12.27 -12.88 -18.64
CA LYS A 167 13.62 -12.67 -18.09
C LYS A 167 13.77 -13.33 -16.72
N LEU A 168 12.80 -13.15 -15.81
CA LEU A 168 12.80 -13.81 -14.51
C LEU A 168 12.74 -15.34 -14.64
N TYR A 169 11.99 -15.86 -15.62
CA TYR A 169 11.90 -17.28 -15.88
C TYR A 169 13.25 -17.85 -16.37
N ASP A 170 13.88 -17.19 -17.34
CA ASP A 170 15.17 -17.59 -17.87
C ASP A 170 16.28 -17.54 -16.80
N ASP A 171 16.21 -16.57 -15.88
CA ASP A 171 17.11 -16.45 -14.73
C ASP A 171 16.75 -17.41 -13.57
N GLN A 172 15.77 -18.33 -13.77
CA GLN A 172 15.28 -19.30 -12.77
C GLN A 172 14.75 -18.65 -11.48
N LEU A 173 14.29 -17.40 -11.59
CA LEU A 173 13.67 -16.65 -10.51
C LEU A 173 12.14 -16.77 -10.50
N LEU A 174 11.52 -17.21 -11.59
CA LEU A 174 10.10 -17.53 -11.67
C LEU A 174 9.93 -19.04 -11.63
N TYR A 175 9.21 -19.56 -10.64
CA TYR A 175 9.06 -20.99 -10.43
C TYR A 175 7.67 -21.36 -9.88
N LYS A 176 7.25 -22.61 -10.13
CA LYS A 176 6.02 -23.18 -9.61
C LYS A 176 6.28 -23.92 -8.29
N GLY A 177 5.43 -23.72 -7.30
CA GLY A 177 5.55 -24.36 -6.00
C GLY A 177 4.20 -24.64 -5.35
N TYR A 178 4.11 -25.80 -4.68
CA TYR A 178 2.98 -26.18 -3.84
C TYR A 178 3.32 -25.93 -2.37
N THR A 179 2.66 -24.95 -1.77
CA THR A 179 2.90 -24.57 -0.38
C THR A 179 1.67 -23.94 0.27
N ILE A 180 1.69 -23.81 1.58
CA ILE A 180 0.63 -23.13 2.32
C ILE A 180 0.74 -21.63 2.08
N GLN A 181 -0.34 -21.05 1.57
CA GLN A 181 -0.43 -19.63 1.20
C GLN A 181 -1.57 -18.95 1.94
N PRO A 182 -1.47 -17.63 2.20
CA PRO A 182 -2.64 -16.84 2.53
C PRO A 182 -3.65 -16.90 1.39
N TYR A 183 -4.85 -17.28 1.70
CA TYR A 183 -5.95 -17.42 0.74
C TYR A 183 -7.20 -16.70 1.25
N SER A 184 -7.85 -15.94 0.39
CA SER A 184 -9.12 -15.30 0.71
C SER A 184 -10.28 -16.06 0.05
N PRO A 185 -11.05 -16.86 0.78
CA PRO A 185 -12.27 -17.48 0.22
C PRO A 185 -13.26 -16.46 -0.33
N ALA A 186 -13.41 -15.31 0.35
CA ALA A 186 -14.30 -14.24 -0.08
C ALA A 186 -13.87 -13.54 -1.39
N ALA A 187 -12.58 -13.52 -1.70
CA ALA A 187 -12.05 -13.02 -2.97
C ALA A 187 -11.80 -14.17 -3.98
N GLY A 188 -11.79 -15.41 -3.52
CA GLY A 188 -11.53 -16.62 -4.32
C GLY A 188 -10.12 -16.67 -4.91
N THR A 189 -9.11 -16.14 -4.21
CA THR A 189 -7.73 -16.10 -4.70
C THR A 189 -6.70 -16.12 -3.56
N GLY A 190 -5.48 -16.59 -3.88
CA GLY A 190 -4.32 -16.43 -3.03
C GLY A 190 -3.90 -14.96 -2.89
N LEU A 191 -3.20 -14.64 -1.82
CA LEU A 191 -2.64 -13.34 -1.52
C LEU A 191 -1.13 -13.44 -1.39
N SER A 192 -0.44 -12.37 -1.71
CA SER A 192 1.00 -12.26 -1.44
C SER A 192 1.28 -11.81 0.00
N SER A 193 2.51 -12.04 0.47
CA SER A 193 2.90 -11.61 1.82
C SER A 193 2.82 -10.11 2.02
N HIS A 194 3.10 -9.31 0.99
CA HIS A 194 3.00 -7.85 1.09
C HIS A 194 1.54 -7.37 1.13
N GLU A 195 0.59 -8.02 0.46
CA GLU A 195 -0.84 -7.73 0.59
C GLU A 195 -1.34 -8.02 2.01
N LEU A 196 -0.85 -9.11 2.61
CA LEU A 196 -1.21 -9.48 3.98
C LEU A 196 -0.63 -8.50 5.03
N ASN A 197 0.44 -7.79 4.69
CA ASN A 197 1.10 -6.80 5.55
C ASN A 197 0.67 -5.35 5.27
N GLN A 198 -0.40 -5.14 4.51
CA GLN A 198 -1.03 -3.83 4.35
C GLN A 198 -1.59 -3.32 5.69
N PRO A 199 -1.61 -1.99 5.92
CA PRO A 199 -2.15 -1.43 7.15
C PRO A 199 -3.61 -1.81 7.39
N GLY A 200 -3.90 -2.37 8.57
CA GLY A 200 -5.25 -2.73 9.00
C GLY A 200 -5.73 -4.11 8.55
N THR A 201 -4.85 -4.94 7.97
CA THR A 201 -5.16 -6.34 7.64
C THR A 201 -5.24 -7.23 8.88
N TYR A 202 -4.38 -7.00 9.87
CA TYR A 202 -4.48 -7.67 11.17
C TYR A 202 -5.44 -6.93 12.08
N LYS A 203 -6.46 -7.64 12.57
CA LYS A 203 -7.49 -7.09 13.44
C LYS A 203 -7.60 -7.89 14.73
N PRO A 204 -7.85 -7.23 15.88
CA PRO A 204 -8.20 -7.94 17.10
C PRO A 204 -9.55 -8.66 16.90
N VAL A 205 -9.54 -9.95 17.11
CA VAL A 205 -10.74 -10.81 17.07
C VAL A 205 -10.86 -11.59 18.37
N LYS A 206 -12.09 -11.94 18.73
CA LYS A 206 -12.37 -12.71 19.92
C LYS A 206 -12.94 -14.09 19.53
N ASP A 207 -12.04 -15.02 19.30
CA ASP A 207 -12.38 -16.38 18.87
C ASP A 207 -12.63 -17.33 20.05
N THR A 208 -13.24 -18.46 19.76
CA THR A 208 -13.34 -19.57 20.72
C THR A 208 -12.06 -20.38 20.63
N SER A 209 -11.36 -20.52 21.75
CA SER A 209 -10.21 -21.41 21.86
C SER A 209 -10.56 -22.68 22.64
N VAL A 210 -9.88 -23.75 22.32
CA VAL A 210 -10.04 -25.04 23.01
C VAL A 210 -8.69 -25.70 23.30
N VAL A 211 -8.55 -26.22 24.50
CA VAL A 211 -7.53 -27.21 24.84
C VAL A 211 -8.13 -28.57 24.60
N ALA A 212 -7.78 -29.16 23.47
CA ALA A 212 -8.25 -30.47 23.06
C ALA A 212 -7.40 -31.57 23.69
N MET A 213 -8.05 -32.71 23.98
CA MET A 213 -7.48 -33.85 24.67
C MET A 213 -7.33 -35.02 23.71
N PHE A 214 -6.09 -35.35 23.35
CA PHE A 214 -5.75 -36.41 22.41
C PHE A 214 -5.41 -37.67 23.18
N LYS A 215 -6.27 -38.67 23.07
CA LYS A 215 -6.12 -39.93 23.83
C LYS A 215 -4.93 -40.74 23.30
N VAL A 216 -3.97 -40.99 24.16
CA VAL A 216 -2.75 -41.76 23.84
C VAL A 216 -3.10 -43.25 23.66
N LYS A 217 -2.58 -43.88 22.62
CA LYS A 217 -2.63 -45.32 22.44
C LYS A 217 -1.59 -46.01 23.27
N SER A 218 -1.97 -47.08 23.95
CA SER A 218 -1.02 -47.87 24.72
C SER A 218 -0.22 -48.82 23.82
N ASP A 219 1.07 -48.47 23.64
CA ASP A 219 2.03 -49.26 22.88
C ASP A 219 3.43 -49.16 23.51
N HIS A 220 4.43 -49.74 22.86
CA HIS A 220 5.80 -49.74 23.38
C HIS A 220 6.39 -48.31 23.51
N ALA A 221 6.06 -47.38 22.59
CA ALA A 221 6.56 -46.00 22.61
C ALA A 221 5.91 -45.16 23.72
N SER A 222 4.70 -45.47 24.08
CA SER A 222 3.90 -44.75 25.08
C SER A 222 3.92 -45.40 26.47
N ALA A 223 4.53 -46.58 26.64
CA ALA A 223 4.46 -47.39 27.88
C ALA A 223 4.81 -46.57 29.14
N PHE A 224 5.76 -45.67 29.08
CA PHE A 224 6.17 -44.81 30.20
C PHE A 224 5.07 -43.84 30.65
N LEU A 225 4.16 -43.47 29.76
CA LEU A 225 3.02 -42.60 30.06
C LEU A 225 1.87 -43.36 30.78
N PHE A 226 1.84 -44.68 30.66
CA PHE A 226 0.81 -45.52 31.27
C PHE A 226 1.22 -46.12 32.61
N LYS A 227 2.48 -45.98 33.03
CA LYS A 227 2.94 -46.47 34.32
C LYS A 227 2.20 -45.75 35.45
N ASP A 228 1.45 -46.47 36.26
CA ASP A 228 0.62 -45.96 37.35
C ASP A 228 -0.34 -44.82 36.93
N ALA A 229 -0.83 -44.85 35.69
CA ALA A 229 -1.71 -43.81 35.16
C ALA A 229 -3.06 -43.76 35.94
N PHE A 230 -3.58 -42.55 36.08
CA PHE A 230 -4.87 -42.29 36.74
C PHE A 230 -5.92 -42.07 35.64
N GLY A 231 -6.66 -43.15 35.29
CA GLY A 231 -7.58 -43.14 34.17
C GLY A 231 -6.90 -43.12 32.77
N ASP A 232 -7.61 -42.65 31.78
CA ASP A 232 -7.08 -42.52 30.41
C ASP A 232 -5.93 -41.49 30.33
N VAL A 233 -5.03 -41.73 29.41
CA VAL A 233 -3.88 -40.84 29.18
C VAL A 233 -4.13 -39.96 27.98
N PHE A 234 -3.93 -38.65 28.14
CA PHE A 234 -4.15 -37.63 27.11
C PHE A 234 -2.94 -36.69 26.95
N ILE A 235 -2.71 -36.28 25.73
CA ILE A 235 -1.84 -35.12 25.43
C ILE A 235 -2.73 -33.90 25.18
N LEU A 236 -2.45 -32.79 25.87
CA LEU A 236 -3.20 -31.55 25.76
C LEU A 236 -2.62 -30.67 24.66
N ALA A 237 -3.42 -30.30 23.66
CA ALA A 237 -3.02 -29.31 22.66
C ALA A 237 -4.05 -28.19 22.58
N TRP A 238 -3.57 -26.96 22.51
CA TRP A 238 -4.38 -25.75 22.45
C TRP A 238 -4.49 -25.21 21.03
N THR A 239 -5.68 -24.70 20.65
CA THR A 239 -5.89 -23.98 19.40
C THR A 239 -6.89 -22.85 19.53
N THR A 240 -6.68 -21.75 18.77
CA THR A 240 -7.64 -20.66 18.58
C THR A 240 -8.51 -20.85 17.34
N THR A 241 -8.28 -21.93 16.59
CA THR A 241 -8.98 -22.28 15.35
C THR A 241 -9.52 -23.71 15.43
N PRO A 242 -10.53 -23.98 16.27
CA PRO A 242 -11.11 -25.35 16.42
C PRO A 242 -11.54 -25.98 15.11
N TRP A 243 -11.89 -25.17 14.09
CA TRP A 243 -12.26 -25.65 12.75
C TRP A 243 -11.13 -26.41 12.03
N THR A 244 -9.87 -26.30 12.48
CA THR A 244 -8.75 -27.06 11.90
C THR A 244 -8.59 -28.45 12.53
N LEU A 245 -9.22 -28.71 13.70
CA LEU A 245 -9.10 -29.99 14.42
C LEU A 245 -9.58 -31.23 13.62
N PRO A 246 -10.63 -31.12 12.75
CA PRO A 246 -10.97 -32.25 11.86
C PRO A 246 -9.82 -32.66 10.93
N SER A 247 -8.94 -31.74 10.59
CA SER A 247 -7.77 -31.97 9.73
C SER A 247 -6.47 -32.22 10.51
N ASN A 248 -6.56 -32.57 11.80
CA ASN A 248 -5.39 -32.96 12.58
C ASN A 248 -4.71 -34.19 12.02
N CYS A 249 -3.38 -34.12 11.85
CA CYS A 249 -2.56 -35.26 11.38
C CYS A 249 -1.45 -35.64 12.36
N ALA A 250 -0.99 -34.72 13.22
CA ALA A 250 0.05 -34.94 14.21
C ALA A 250 -0.10 -34.01 15.42
N LEU A 251 0.70 -34.26 16.45
CA LEU A 251 0.96 -33.33 17.54
C LEU A 251 2.43 -32.99 17.53
N THR A 252 2.78 -31.71 17.56
CA THR A 252 4.17 -31.27 17.54
C THR A 252 4.60 -30.76 18.91
N VAL A 253 5.73 -31.26 19.39
CA VAL A 253 6.37 -30.88 20.68
C VAL A 253 7.72 -30.25 20.43
N GLY A 254 8.17 -29.40 21.36
CA GLY A 254 9.54 -28.88 21.32
C GLY A 254 10.51 -29.92 21.91
N PRO A 255 11.42 -30.49 21.10
CA PRO A 255 12.24 -31.64 21.56
C PRO A 255 13.06 -31.38 22.83
N LYS A 256 13.42 -30.11 23.06
CA LYS A 256 14.24 -29.66 24.20
C LYS A 256 13.43 -29.09 25.36
N LEU A 257 12.10 -28.97 25.21
CA LEU A 257 11.23 -28.47 26.27
C LEU A 257 10.92 -29.54 27.32
N ASP A 258 10.72 -29.10 28.55
CA ASP A 258 10.32 -29.96 29.67
C ASP A 258 8.80 -30.18 29.67
N TYR A 259 8.36 -31.43 29.71
CA TYR A 259 6.97 -31.83 29.80
C TYR A 259 6.73 -32.58 31.08
N VAL A 260 5.49 -32.53 31.53
CA VAL A 260 5.07 -33.24 32.75
C VAL A 260 3.86 -34.10 32.46
N ARG A 261 3.76 -35.18 33.23
CA ARG A 261 2.58 -36.01 33.35
C ARG A 261 1.84 -35.65 34.63
N VAL A 262 0.59 -35.21 34.49
CA VAL A 262 -0.24 -34.74 35.59
C VAL A 262 -1.44 -35.64 35.76
N LYS A 263 -1.63 -36.13 36.97
CA LYS A 263 -2.86 -36.84 37.40
C LYS A 263 -3.87 -35.81 37.85
N SER A 264 -5.11 -35.89 37.42
CA SER A 264 -6.22 -35.05 37.85
C SER A 264 -7.57 -35.59 37.33
N PHE A 265 -8.60 -34.76 37.42
CA PHE A 265 -9.92 -35.04 36.84
C PHE A 265 -10.20 -34.05 35.68
N ASN A 266 -10.99 -34.53 34.70
CA ASN A 266 -11.47 -33.62 33.64
C ASN A 266 -12.38 -32.55 34.26
N PRO A 267 -12.21 -31.27 33.94
CA PRO A 267 -12.98 -30.17 34.55
C PRO A 267 -14.49 -30.21 34.20
N TYR A 268 -14.88 -30.96 33.18
CA TYR A 268 -16.24 -30.99 32.67
C TYR A 268 -16.95 -32.32 33.01
N THR A 269 -16.27 -33.45 32.87
CA THR A 269 -16.86 -34.80 33.11
C THR A 269 -16.55 -35.32 34.49
N HIS A 270 -15.53 -34.76 35.14
CA HIS A 270 -15.02 -35.20 36.44
C HIS A 270 -14.50 -36.66 36.45
N GLU A 271 -14.20 -37.20 35.28
CA GLU A 271 -13.56 -38.51 35.17
C GLU A 271 -12.06 -38.41 35.44
N PRO A 272 -11.44 -39.42 36.04
CA PRO A 272 -10.01 -39.47 36.33
C PRO A 272 -9.19 -39.53 35.04
N GLN A 273 -8.10 -38.76 34.99
CA GLN A 273 -7.28 -38.60 33.78
C GLN A 273 -5.81 -38.37 34.13
N THR A 274 -4.96 -38.84 33.24
CA THR A 274 -3.52 -38.49 33.21
C THR A 274 -3.27 -37.63 31.99
N MET A 275 -2.66 -36.46 32.17
CA MET A 275 -2.49 -35.46 31.12
C MET A 275 -1.06 -35.08 30.94
N VAL A 276 -0.64 -34.81 29.69
CA VAL A 276 0.71 -34.39 29.30
C VAL A 276 0.65 -32.98 28.73
N LEU A 277 1.49 -32.07 29.25
CA LEU A 277 1.68 -30.69 28.78
C LEU A 277 3.06 -30.18 29.19
N ALA A 278 3.48 -29.04 28.63
CA ALA A 278 4.75 -28.44 29.02
C ALA A 278 4.73 -27.99 30.49
N LYS A 279 5.80 -28.28 31.24
CA LYS A 279 5.95 -27.96 32.66
C LYS A 279 5.74 -26.49 32.96
N SER A 280 6.30 -25.59 32.14
CA SER A 280 6.14 -24.14 32.28
C SER A 280 4.71 -23.64 32.11
N ARG A 281 3.80 -24.45 31.56
CA ARG A 281 2.40 -24.07 31.31
C ARG A 281 1.43 -24.56 32.40
N LEU A 282 1.90 -25.27 33.41
CA LEU A 282 1.06 -25.82 34.50
C LEU A 282 0.17 -24.75 35.14
N GLY A 283 0.73 -23.61 35.53
CA GLY A 283 0.01 -22.54 36.22
C GLY A 283 -1.13 -21.91 35.41
N ALA A 284 -1.16 -22.09 34.06
CA ALA A 284 -2.25 -21.62 33.20
C ALA A 284 -3.48 -22.55 33.23
N TYR A 285 -3.30 -23.77 33.68
CA TYR A 285 -4.31 -24.83 33.60
C TYR A 285 -4.67 -25.46 34.95
N PHE A 286 -3.75 -25.45 35.89
CA PHE A 286 -3.91 -26.08 37.20
C PHE A 286 -3.70 -25.03 38.30
N ASN A 287 -4.63 -25.02 39.27
CA ASN A 287 -4.53 -24.09 40.40
C ASN A 287 -3.53 -24.65 41.42
N GLU A 288 -2.45 -23.90 41.69
CA GLU A 288 -1.40 -24.28 42.65
C GLU A 288 -1.95 -24.68 44.02
N LYS A 289 -3.04 -24.08 44.48
CA LYS A 289 -3.67 -24.38 45.77
C LYS A 289 -4.21 -25.80 45.85
N ASN A 290 -4.45 -26.47 44.72
CA ASN A 290 -4.98 -27.80 44.63
C ASN A 290 -3.89 -28.85 44.32
N GLU A 291 -2.64 -28.43 44.23
CA GLU A 291 -1.49 -29.31 44.02
C GLU A 291 -1.36 -30.30 45.17
N ASN A 292 -1.17 -31.57 44.85
CA ASN A 292 -1.11 -32.69 45.80
C ASN A 292 -2.33 -32.77 46.74
N GLY A 293 -3.49 -32.27 46.33
CA GLY A 293 -4.75 -32.42 47.02
C GLY A 293 -5.22 -33.88 47.08
N SER A 294 -6.08 -34.19 48.06
CA SER A 294 -6.63 -35.57 48.19
C SER A 294 -7.56 -35.92 47.04
N PHE A 295 -7.24 -36.99 46.30
CA PHE A 295 -8.07 -37.53 45.22
C PHE A 295 -9.26 -38.31 45.77
N GLU A 296 -9.13 -38.91 46.99
CA GLU A 296 -10.19 -39.65 47.63
C GLU A 296 -11.30 -38.73 48.13
N ASP A 297 -10.95 -37.54 48.61
CA ASP A 297 -11.89 -36.55 49.12
C ASP A 297 -12.55 -35.71 48.01
N TYR A 298 -12.11 -35.85 46.76
CA TYR A 298 -12.69 -35.11 45.64
C TYR A 298 -14.13 -35.55 45.36
N LYS A 299 -15.05 -34.61 45.46
CA LYS A 299 -16.45 -34.82 45.12
C LYS A 299 -16.72 -34.34 43.69
N LYS A 300 -17.43 -35.14 42.92
CA LYS A 300 -17.93 -34.77 41.60
C LYS A 300 -18.68 -33.44 41.72
N ASP A 301 -18.40 -32.46 40.91
CA ASP A 301 -18.86 -31.07 40.97
C ASP A 301 -18.12 -30.14 41.95
N GLY A 302 -17.07 -30.61 42.66
CA GLY A 302 -16.18 -29.78 43.47
C GLY A 302 -15.38 -28.81 42.62
N LYS A 303 -15.35 -27.51 43.04
CA LYS A 303 -14.57 -26.45 42.33
C LYS A 303 -13.06 -26.64 42.47
N ASN A 304 -12.59 -27.32 43.49
CA ASN A 304 -11.17 -27.53 43.77
C ASN A 304 -10.78 -28.93 43.27
N ILE A 305 -10.34 -28.97 42.02
CA ILE A 305 -9.92 -30.23 41.37
C ILE A 305 -8.46 -30.50 41.77
N PRO A 306 -8.18 -31.61 42.53
CA PRO A 306 -6.83 -31.95 42.93
C PRO A 306 -6.02 -32.41 41.70
N TRP A 307 -4.71 -32.13 41.78
CA TRP A 307 -3.76 -32.55 40.74
C TRP A 307 -2.37 -32.80 41.35
N THR A 308 -1.61 -33.65 40.67
CA THR A 308 -0.22 -33.94 41.05
C THR A 308 0.62 -34.29 39.84
N ILE A 309 1.88 -33.86 39.85
CA ILE A 309 2.89 -34.28 38.86
C ILE A 309 3.40 -35.67 39.28
N ASP A 310 3.35 -36.61 38.32
CA ASP A 310 3.86 -37.95 38.56
C ASP A 310 4.83 -38.45 37.49
N GLY A 311 5.37 -37.56 36.70
CA GLY A 311 6.41 -37.80 35.71
C GLY A 311 6.88 -36.54 35.01
N GLU A 312 8.17 -36.46 34.78
CA GLU A 312 8.84 -35.36 34.03
C GLU A 312 9.68 -35.97 32.91
N PHE A 313 9.72 -35.35 31.75
CA PHE A 313 10.48 -35.83 30.60
C PHE A 313 10.69 -34.70 29.57
N TYR A 314 11.63 -34.89 28.68
CA TYR A 314 11.85 -33.97 27.58
C TYR A 314 10.94 -34.29 26.38
N GLY A 315 10.68 -33.28 25.54
CA GLY A 315 9.82 -33.44 24.37
C GLY A 315 10.28 -34.52 23.40
N HIS A 316 11.60 -34.70 23.19
CA HIS A 316 12.11 -35.79 22.35
C HIS A 316 11.72 -37.18 22.79
N GLN A 317 11.40 -37.37 24.09
CA GLN A 317 10.92 -38.67 24.63
C GLN A 317 9.46 -38.94 24.25
N LEU A 318 8.70 -37.92 23.85
CA LEU A 318 7.34 -38.08 23.37
C LEU A 318 7.26 -38.39 21.87
N GLU A 319 8.35 -38.18 21.11
CA GLU A 319 8.35 -38.45 19.69
C GLU A 319 8.03 -39.92 19.40
N GLY A 320 7.12 -40.14 18.42
CA GLY A 320 6.64 -41.46 18.07
C GLY A 320 5.45 -41.98 18.89
N VAL A 321 5.10 -41.35 20.02
CA VAL A 321 3.89 -41.68 20.79
C VAL A 321 2.68 -41.50 19.91
N ARG A 322 1.83 -42.56 19.84
CA ARG A 322 0.61 -42.57 19.01
C ARG A 322 -0.61 -42.19 19.84
N TYR A 323 -1.57 -41.56 19.17
CA TYR A 323 -2.85 -41.20 19.78
C TYR A 323 -4.04 -41.57 18.87
N GLU A 324 -5.24 -41.61 19.42
CA GLU A 324 -6.48 -41.80 18.67
C GLU A 324 -6.85 -40.50 17.95
N GLN A 325 -7.25 -40.59 16.67
CA GLN A 325 -7.74 -39.41 15.92
C GLN A 325 -8.85 -38.71 16.70
N LEU A 326 -8.72 -37.41 16.90
CA LEU A 326 -9.65 -36.63 17.74
C LEU A 326 -11.05 -36.59 17.12
N LEU A 327 -11.12 -36.29 15.82
CA LEU A 327 -12.35 -36.19 15.04
C LEU A 327 -12.20 -37.03 13.77
N PRO A 328 -12.65 -38.31 13.80
CA PRO A 328 -12.36 -39.29 12.75
C PRO A 328 -13.27 -39.15 11.53
N TYR A 329 -13.30 -38.01 10.88
CA TYR A 329 -14.12 -37.78 9.69
C TYR A 329 -13.52 -38.38 8.42
N ALA A 330 -12.21 -38.34 8.28
CA ALA A 330 -11.49 -38.87 7.13
C ALA A 330 -10.07 -39.27 7.51
N THR A 331 -9.42 -40.06 6.65
CA THR A 331 -8.02 -40.48 6.84
C THR A 331 -7.09 -39.61 5.99
N PRO A 332 -5.93 -39.16 6.53
CA PRO A 332 -4.94 -38.45 5.79
C PRO A 332 -4.44 -39.20 4.56
N GLU A 333 -4.20 -38.50 3.47
CA GLU A 333 -3.60 -39.06 2.27
C GLU A 333 -2.08 -39.23 2.46
N GLY A 334 -1.60 -40.44 2.29
CA GLY A 334 -0.19 -40.79 2.43
C GLY A 334 0.36 -40.65 3.84
N GLY A 335 1.60 -41.06 4.05
CA GLY A 335 2.34 -40.87 5.29
C GLY A 335 1.83 -41.67 6.50
N ASP A 336 2.41 -41.39 7.67
CA ASP A 336 2.16 -42.06 8.94
C ASP A 336 1.62 -41.05 9.98
N ALA A 337 0.30 -40.88 10.04
CA ALA A 337 -0.38 -39.88 10.85
C ALA A 337 -0.65 -40.32 12.30
N PHE A 338 -1.17 -39.40 13.11
CA PHE A 338 -1.63 -39.54 14.50
C PHE A 338 -0.54 -40.01 15.46
N LYS A 339 0.63 -39.36 15.33
CA LYS A 339 1.77 -39.53 16.25
C LYS A 339 2.34 -38.16 16.66
N VAL A 340 3.09 -38.16 17.76
CA VAL A 340 3.82 -37.01 18.23
C VAL A 340 5.11 -36.87 17.40
N ILE A 341 5.43 -35.68 16.98
CA ILE A 341 6.64 -35.31 16.23
C ILE A 341 7.35 -34.13 16.89
N GLY A 342 8.64 -33.99 16.61
CA GLY A 342 9.45 -32.85 17.08
C GLY A 342 9.34 -31.66 16.12
N GLY A 343 9.33 -30.43 16.67
CA GLY A 343 9.35 -29.18 15.89
C GLY A 343 10.07 -28.06 16.64
N ASP A 344 10.83 -27.26 15.88
CA ASP A 344 11.65 -26.15 16.38
C ASP A 344 10.87 -24.86 16.64
N PHE A 345 9.64 -24.76 16.16
CA PHE A 345 8.75 -23.60 16.27
C PHE A 345 7.84 -23.62 17.52
N VAL A 346 7.84 -24.73 18.30
CA VAL A 346 7.00 -24.86 19.47
C VAL A 346 7.51 -23.94 20.59
N THR A 347 6.63 -23.07 21.10
CA THR A 347 6.91 -22.16 22.20
C THR A 347 6.09 -22.50 23.43
N THR A 348 6.44 -21.90 24.57
CA THR A 348 5.70 -22.00 25.83
C THR A 348 5.18 -20.65 26.33
N GLU A 349 5.10 -19.66 25.43
CA GLU A 349 4.53 -18.34 25.75
C GLU A 349 3.03 -18.44 25.96
N ASP A 350 2.34 -19.16 25.06
CA ASP A 350 0.91 -19.45 25.11
C ASP A 350 0.63 -20.95 24.94
N GLY A 351 -0.64 -21.33 25.13
CA GLY A 351 -1.09 -22.70 24.93
C GLY A 351 -0.54 -23.72 25.96
N THR A 352 -0.41 -24.96 25.54
CA THR A 352 -0.01 -26.10 26.36
C THR A 352 1.46 -26.52 26.14
N GLY A 353 2.17 -25.88 25.20
CA GLY A 353 3.48 -26.35 24.75
C GLY A 353 3.42 -27.55 23.82
N VAL A 354 2.22 -27.94 23.37
CA VAL A 354 1.98 -28.92 22.33
C VAL A 354 1.14 -28.27 21.24
N VAL A 355 1.60 -28.36 20.01
CA VAL A 355 0.88 -27.79 18.85
C VAL A 355 0.08 -28.88 18.17
N HIS A 356 -1.21 -28.64 17.99
CA HIS A 356 -2.06 -29.39 17.08
C HIS A 356 -1.63 -29.11 15.65
N THR A 357 -1.20 -30.14 14.93
CA THR A 357 -0.61 -30.02 13.58
C THR A 357 -1.64 -30.40 12.53
N ALA A 358 -2.04 -29.41 11.71
CA ALA A 358 -2.90 -29.57 10.55
C ALA A 358 -2.13 -29.09 9.28
N PRO A 359 -1.42 -29.95 8.58
CA PRO A 359 -0.48 -29.58 7.52
C PRO A 359 -1.09 -28.73 6.40
N SER A 360 -2.39 -28.89 6.14
CA SER A 360 -3.12 -28.13 5.11
C SER A 360 -3.44 -26.70 5.52
N PHE A 361 -3.24 -26.30 6.79
CA PHE A 361 -3.67 -24.97 7.29
C PHE A 361 -2.59 -24.20 8.05
N GLY A 362 -1.36 -24.71 8.05
CA GLY A 362 -0.21 -24.04 8.67
C GLY A 362 1.10 -24.31 7.92
N ALA A 363 1.87 -23.25 7.66
CA ALA A 363 3.13 -23.38 6.94
C ALA A 363 4.18 -24.19 7.73
N ASP A 364 4.33 -23.91 9.03
CA ASP A 364 5.19 -24.68 9.91
C ASP A 364 4.69 -26.12 10.09
N ASP A 365 3.37 -26.29 10.19
CA ASP A 365 2.73 -27.61 10.23
C ASP A 365 3.07 -28.46 9.00
N MET A 366 2.96 -27.89 7.80
CA MET A 366 3.30 -28.55 6.56
C MET A 366 4.80 -28.89 6.51
N ARG A 367 5.66 -27.96 6.95
CA ARG A 367 7.11 -28.14 6.95
C ARG A 367 7.51 -29.34 7.83
N VAL A 368 7.07 -29.35 9.08
CA VAL A 368 7.43 -30.43 10.00
C VAL A 368 6.73 -31.75 9.65
N ALA A 369 5.50 -31.70 9.14
CA ALA A 369 4.80 -32.87 8.64
C ALA A 369 5.58 -33.57 7.52
N ARG A 370 6.06 -32.81 6.54
CA ARG A 370 6.91 -33.34 5.45
C ARG A 370 8.21 -33.95 5.98
N GLN A 371 8.89 -33.30 6.93
CA GLN A 371 10.13 -33.79 7.53
C GLN A 371 9.92 -35.14 8.24
N HIS A 372 8.76 -35.36 8.84
CA HIS A 372 8.44 -36.57 9.61
C HIS A 372 7.58 -37.59 8.83
N GLY A 373 7.34 -37.37 7.52
CA GLY A 373 6.56 -38.27 6.67
C GLY A 373 5.09 -38.35 7.09
N ILE A 374 4.50 -37.26 7.59
CA ILE A 374 3.07 -37.16 7.93
C ILE A 374 2.29 -36.82 6.68
N GLY A 375 1.19 -37.50 6.44
CA GLY A 375 0.26 -37.17 5.36
C GLY A 375 -0.55 -35.90 5.62
N THR A 376 -1.30 -35.44 4.62
CA THR A 376 -2.13 -34.24 4.69
C THR A 376 -3.61 -34.58 4.67
N LEU A 377 -4.43 -33.72 5.25
CA LEU A 377 -5.87 -33.86 5.28
C LEU A 377 -6.53 -32.48 5.10
N THR A 378 -7.11 -32.26 3.91
CA THR A 378 -7.72 -30.99 3.55
C THR A 378 -9.23 -31.14 3.53
N LEU A 379 -9.90 -30.77 4.63
CA LEU A 379 -11.35 -30.93 4.82
C LEU A 379 -12.13 -29.61 4.66
N VAL A 380 -11.50 -28.60 4.07
CA VAL A 380 -12.12 -27.32 3.75
C VAL A 380 -11.88 -27.04 2.27
N ASP A 381 -12.89 -26.58 1.56
CA ASP A 381 -12.82 -26.23 0.16
C ASP A 381 -12.32 -24.78 -0.08
N LEU A 382 -12.14 -24.41 -1.34
CA LEU A 382 -11.71 -23.07 -1.73
C LEU A 382 -12.74 -21.97 -1.41
N GLN A 383 -13.99 -22.32 -1.10
CA GLN A 383 -15.00 -21.36 -0.64
C GLN A 383 -14.92 -21.14 0.88
N GLY A 384 -14.05 -21.87 1.57
CA GLY A 384 -13.93 -21.84 3.04
C GLY A 384 -15.04 -22.62 3.73
N ARG A 385 -15.60 -23.66 3.08
CA ARG A 385 -16.62 -24.54 3.62
C ARG A 385 -16.05 -25.92 3.92
N PHE A 386 -16.56 -26.56 4.96
CA PHE A 386 -16.24 -27.96 5.18
C PHE A 386 -16.73 -28.83 4.03
N THR A 387 -15.90 -29.79 3.65
CA THR A 387 -16.23 -30.80 2.64
C THR A 387 -17.27 -31.80 3.20
N LYS A 388 -17.85 -32.63 2.32
CA LYS A 388 -18.88 -33.57 2.68
C LYS A 388 -18.46 -34.62 3.74
N GLU A 389 -17.15 -34.85 3.84
CA GLU A 389 -16.54 -35.81 4.76
C GLU A 389 -16.75 -35.41 6.23
N VAL A 390 -16.93 -34.11 6.51
CA VAL A 390 -17.04 -33.62 7.90
C VAL A 390 -18.44 -33.79 8.52
N GLY A 391 -19.27 -34.57 7.88
CA GLY A 391 -20.54 -35.04 8.47
C GLY A 391 -21.48 -33.90 8.86
N GLU A 392 -21.69 -33.69 10.15
CA GLU A 392 -22.62 -32.70 10.71
C GLU A 392 -22.23 -31.24 10.45
N PHE A 393 -21.00 -30.97 10.01
CA PHE A 393 -20.53 -29.66 9.64
C PHE A 393 -20.38 -29.46 8.12
N ALA A 394 -20.69 -30.49 7.32
CA ALA A 394 -20.53 -30.46 5.87
C ALA A 394 -21.24 -29.27 5.21
N GLY A 395 -20.51 -28.53 4.37
CA GLY A 395 -21.02 -27.37 3.65
C GLY A 395 -21.10 -26.06 4.46
N GLU A 396 -20.85 -26.09 5.76
CA GLU A 396 -20.80 -24.89 6.59
C GLU A 396 -19.48 -24.13 6.43
N TYR A 397 -19.55 -22.81 6.48
CA TYR A 397 -18.34 -21.99 6.49
C TYR A 397 -17.55 -22.15 7.78
N VAL A 398 -16.24 -22.27 7.67
CA VAL A 398 -15.33 -22.39 8.83
C VAL A 398 -15.18 -21.08 9.61
N LYS A 399 -15.50 -19.94 9.00
CA LYS A 399 -15.55 -18.63 9.65
C LYS A 399 -16.93 -18.00 9.52
N ALA A 400 -17.47 -17.54 10.65
CA ALA A 400 -18.79 -16.92 10.73
C ALA A 400 -18.94 -15.66 9.88
N GLU A 401 -17.83 -14.95 9.65
CA GLU A 401 -17.78 -13.71 8.90
C GLU A 401 -18.05 -13.89 7.40
N TYR A 402 -17.98 -15.12 6.88
CA TYR A 402 -18.29 -15.39 5.47
C TYR A 402 -19.80 -15.40 5.20
N TYR A 403 -20.63 -15.64 6.21
CA TYR A 403 -22.07 -15.51 6.10
C TYR A 403 -22.54 -14.06 6.07
N SER A 404 -23.63 -13.78 5.33
CA SER A 404 -24.44 -12.59 5.53
C SER A 404 -25.28 -12.69 6.81
N ASP A 405 -25.92 -11.62 7.24
CA ASP A 405 -26.78 -11.65 8.43
C ASP A 405 -28.00 -12.53 8.21
N GLU A 406 -28.58 -12.53 6.98
CA GLU A 406 -29.68 -13.40 6.59
C GLU A 406 -29.27 -14.87 6.59
N GLU A 407 -28.10 -15.18 6.04
CA GLU A 407 -27.56 -16.55 6.04
C GLU A 407 -27.27 -17.04 7.46
N ARG A 408 -26.73 -16.19 8.34
CA ARG A 408 -26.55 -16.53 9.77
C ARG A 408 -27.86 -16.85 10.46
N ALA A 409 -28.92 -16.07 10.19
CA ALA A 409 -30.24 -16.35 10.74
C ALA A 409 -30.81 -17.67 10.22
N ALA A 410 -30.61 -17.99 8.95
CA ALA A 410 -31.01 -19.27 8.35
C ALA A 410 -30.24 -20.44 8.96
N GLU A 411 -28.92 -20.29 9.16
CA GLU A 411 -28.10 -21.33 9.81
C GLU A 411 -28.47 -21.52 11.29
N ALA A 412 -28.76 -20.43 12.04
CA ALA A 412 -29.27 -20.54 13.40
C ALA A 412 -30.56 -21.40 13.46
N THR A 413 -31.48 -21.17 12.52
CA THR A 413 -32.72 -21.95 12.41
C THR A 413 -32.45 -23.42 12.13
N LYS A 414 -31.50 -23.73 11.21
CA LYS A 414 -31.07 -25.12 10.95
C LYS A 414 -30.44 -25.77 12.18
N GLN A 415 -29.73 -24.99 13.00
CA GLN A 415 -29.17 -25.45 14.27
C GLN A 415 -30.23 -25.62 15.38
N GLY A 416 -31.50 -25.26 15.12
CA GLY A 416 -32.58 -25.29 16.12
C GLY A 416 -32.37 -24.27 17.24
N ARG A 417 -31.80 -23.11 16.95
CA ARG A 417 -31.37 -22.06 17.90
C ARG A 417 -31.86 -20.68 17.49
N ASP A 418 -32.06 -19.82 18.46
CA ASP A 418 -32.38 -18.40 18.23
C ASP A 418 -31.15 -17.58 17.78
N LYS A 419 -29.97 -18.05 18.11
CA LYS A 419 -28.69 -17.44 17.78
C LYS A 419 -27.77 -18.42 17.10
N TYR A 420 -27.14 -17.98 16.02
CA TYR A 420 -26.11 -18.72 15.31
C TYR A 420 -24.91 -19.02 16.23
N LEU A 421 -24.49 -20.27 16.26
CA LEU A 421 -23.22 -20.68 16.83
C LEU A 421 -22.26 -21.03 15.71
N SER A 422 -21.06 -20.46 15.81
CA SER A 422 -19.99 -20.74 14.85
C SER A 422 -19.56 -22.21 14.90
N VAL A 423 -18.95 -22.67 13.83
CA VAL A 423 -18.34 -24.01 13.77
C VAL A 423 -17.35 -24.19 14.92
N ASP A 424 -16.52 -23.20 15.23
CA ASP A 424 -15.56 -23.25 16.33
C ASP A 424 -16.25 -23.48 17.69
N GLU A 425 -17.35 -22.79 17.93
CA GLU A 425 -18.15 -22.99 19.17
C GLU A 425 -18.77 -24.37 19.22
N ARG A 426 -19.30 -24.85 18.11
CA ARG A 426 -19.98 -26.16 18.05
C ARG A 426 -18.98 -27.32 18.17
N ILE A 427 -17.81 -27.25 17.53
CA ILE A 427 -16.73 -28.24 17.72
C ILE A 427 -16.29 -28.26 19.18
N SER A 428 -16.10 -27.08 19.79
CA SER A 428 -15.69 -26.96 21.18
C SER A 428 -16.75 -27.55 22.15
N ILE A 429 -18.03 -27.31 21.86
CA ILE A 429 -19.16 -27.94 22.63
C ILE A 429 -19.15 -29.45 22.46
N LYS A 430 -18.98 -29.98 21.26
CA LYS A 430 -18.88 -31.38 20.96
C LYS A 430 -17.76 -32.05 21.78
N LEU A 431 -16.56 -31.51 21.69
CA LEU A 431 -15.39 -32.00 22.42
C LEU A 431 -15.61 -31.93 23.94
N LYS A 432 -16.22 -30.86 24.44
CA LYS A 432 -16.58 -30.73 25.85
C LYS A 432 -17.57 -31.81 26.29
N THR A 433 -18.63 -32.06 25.49
CA THR A 433 -19.66 -33.07 25.80
C THR A 433 -19.10 -34.49 25.76
N GLU A 434 -18.14 -34.73 24.85
CA GLU A 434 -17.49 -36.05 24.71
C GLU A 434 -16.32 -36.27 25.71
N GLY A 435 -16.07 -35.31 26.61
CA GLY A 435 -14.93 -35.39 27.55
C GLY A 435 -13.56 -35.25 26.91
N ARG A 436 -13.49 -34.68 25.71
CA ARG A 436 -12.28 -34.53 24.91
C ARG A 436 -11.80 -33.08 24.85
N ALA A 437 -12.32 -32.18 25.69
CA ALA A 437 -11.82 -30.85 25.95
C ALA A 437 -11.46 -30.71 27.42
N PHE A 438 -10.32 -30.03 27.66
CA PHE A 438 -9.88 -29.69 29.03
C PHE A 438 -10.27 -28.25 29.39
N LYS A 439 -10.21 -27.30 28.45
CA LYS A 439 -10.58 -25.90 28.66
C LYS A 439 -11.17 -25.33 27.39
N VAL A 440 -12.26 -24.57 27.49
CA VAL A 440 -12.88 -23.83 26.42
C VAL A 440 -13.09 -22.39 26.90
N GLU A 441 -12.55 -21.42 26.19
CA GLU A 441 -12.67 -19.99 26.53
C GLU A 441 -12.66 -19.10 25.32
N LYS A 442 -13.08 -17.85 25.52
CA LYS A 442 -12.91 -16.80 24.48
C LYS A 442 -11.53 -16.20 24.61
N TYR A 443 -10.80 -16.15 23.51
CA TYR A 443 -9.43 -15.65 23.43
C TYR A 443 -9.34 -14.51 22.44
N GLU A 444 -8.73 -13.40 22.84
CA GLU A 444 -8.53 -12.23 21.98
C GLU A 444 -7.14 -12.27 21.37
N HIS A 445 -7.08 -12.22 20.06
CA HIS A 445 -5.82 -12.20 19.32
C HIS A 445 -5.97 -11.45 18.00
N ASN A 446 -4.83 -11.12 17.36
CA ASN A 446 -4.82 -10.53 16.04
C ASN A 446 -4.98 -11.61 14.98
N TYR A 447 -5.96 -11.43 14.09
CA TYR A 447 -6.22 -12.34 12.98
C TYR A 447 -6.13 -11.62 11.63
N PRO A 448 -5.48 -12.22 10.61
CA PRO A 448 -5.33 -11.61 9.30
C PRO A 448 -6.62 -11.62 8.50
N HIS A 449 -6.89 -10.46 7.84
CA HIS A 449 -8.03 -10.25 6.96
C HIS A 449 -7.56 -9.84 5.58
N CYS A 450 -8.33 -10.17 4.57
CA CYS A 450 -8.09 -9.70 3.22
C CYS A 450 -8.24 -8.18 3.16
N TRP A 451 -7.20 -7.50 2.68
CA TRP A 451 -7.13 -6.03 2.60
C TRP A 451 -8.29 -5.42 1.79
N ARG A 452 -8.91 -6.20 0.88
CA ARG A 452 -9.97 -5.73 -0.01
C ARG A 452 -11.37 -6.11 0.43
N THR A 453 -11.59 -7.38 0.81
CA THR A 453 -12.91 -7.88 1.22
C THR A 453 -13.23 -7.62 2.68
N ASP A 454 -12.22 -7.31 3.47
CA ASP A 454 -12.31 -7.12 4.92
C ASP A 454 -12.76 -8.39 5.68
N LYS A 455 -12.70 -9.56 5.02
CA LYS A 455 -13.05 -10.87 5.57
C LYS A 455 -11.79 -11.62 6.03
N PRO A 456 -11.89 -12.52 7.02
CA PRO A 456 -10.78 -13.36 7.44
C PRO A 456 -10.16 -14.11 6.25
N ILE A 457 -8.85 -14.36 6.30
CA ILE A 457 -8.18 -15.25 5.36
C ILE A 457 -8.03 -16.64 5.96
N LEU A 458 -7.73 -17.61 5.13
CA LEU A 458 -7.26 -18.94 5.54
C LEU A 458 -5.84 -19.14 5.05
N TYR A 459 -5.03 -19.86 5.78
CA TYR A 459 -3.83 -20.46 5.22
C TYR A 459 -4.23 -21.74 4.51
N TYR A 460 -3.87 -21.89 3.23
CA TYR A 460 -4.41 -22.94 2.39
C TYR A 460 -3.33 -23.48 1.42
N PRO A 461 -3.31 -24.79 1.13
CA PRO A 461 -2.37 -25.36 0.18
C PRO A 461 -2.76 -24.97 -1.26
N LEU A 462 -1.90 -24.23 -1.90
CA LEU A 462 -2.08 -23.79 -3.28
C LEU A 462 -0.87 -24.17 -4.14
N ASP A 463 -1.15 -24.54 -5.37
CA ASP A 463 -0.19 -24.65 -6.44
C ASP A 463 -0.09 -23.30 -7.14
N SER A 464 1.03 -22.60 -6.96
CA SER A 464 1.18 -21.21 -7.36
C SER A 464 2.53 -20.94 -8.00
N TRP A 465 2.61 -19.88 -8.80
CA TRP A 465 3.87 -19.36 -9.33
C TRP A 465 4.42 -18.29 -8.40
N PHE A 466 5.73 -18.34 -8.19
CA PHE A 466 6.47 -17.47 -7.29
C PHE A 466 7.60 -16.78 -8.00
N VAL A 467 7.86 -15.52 -7.61
CA VAL A 467 9.11 -14.83 -7.91
C VAL A 467 10.05 -15.01 -6.71
N ARG A 468 11.24 -15.60 -6.95
CA ARG A 468 12.27 -15.88 -5.92
C ARG A 468 13.02 -14.60 -5.54
N VAL A 469 12.31 -13.65 -4.94
CA VAL A 469 12.89 -12.38 -4.48
C VAL A 469 13.94 -12.58 -3.38
N THR A 470 13.81 -13.65 -2.59
CA THR A 470 14.77 -14.01 -1.54
C THR A 470 16.17 -14.30 -2.08
N ALA A 471 16.32 -14.73 -3.34
CA ALA A 471 17.59 -14.94 -3.99
C ALA A 471 18.44 -13.66 -4.14
N LYS A 472 17.80 -12.49 -4.12
CA LYS A 472 18.44 -11.17 -4.22
C LYS A 472 18.24 -10.31 -2.97
N LYS A 473 17.85 -10.92 -1.84
CA LYS A 473 17.54 -10.23 -0.59
C LYS A 473 18.65 -9.27 -0.15
N ASP A 474 19.90 -9.72 -0.11
CA ASP A 474 21.02 -8.89 0.33
C ASP A 474 21.23 -7.69 -0.62
N ARG A 475 20.99 -7.90 -1.91
CA ARG A 475 21.09 -6.84 -2.91
C ARG A 475 19.97 -5.82 -2.77
N LEU A 476 18.72 -6.27 -2.52
CA LEU A 476 17.58 -5.41 -2.21
C LEU A 476 17.87 -4.51 -1.00
N ILE A 477 18.41 -5.09 0.08
CA ILE A 477 18.80 -4.36 1.28
C ILE A 477 19.93 -3.34 0.99
N ALA A 478 20.95 -3.75 0.24
CA ALA A 478 22.06 -2.89 -0.11
C ALA A 478 21.61 -1.70 -0.97
N LEU A 479 20.78 -1.92 -1.99
CA LEU A 479 20.25 -0.89 -2.86
C LEU A 479 19.30 0.06 -2.12
N ASN A 480 18.47 -0.44 -1.21
CA ASN A 480 17.60 0.39 -0.38
C ASN A 480 18.38 1.45 0.41
N LYS A 481 19.57 1.13 0.89
CA LYS A 481 20.43 2.07 1.63
C LYS A 481 20.94 3.24 0.77
N THR A 482 20.84 3.15 -0.54
CA THR A 482 21.24 4.22 -1.47
C THR A 482 20.09 5.18 -1.79
N ILE A 483 18.86 4.84 -1.41
CA ILE A 483 17.68 5.66 -1.68
C ILE A 483 17.54 6.75 -0.61
N ASN A 484 17.31 8.00 -1.05
CA ASN A 484 16.96 9.09 -0.15
C ASN A 484 15.49 9.00 0.28
N TRP A 485 15.24 8.43 1.44
CA TRP A 485 13.91 8.32 2.02
C TRP A 485 13.53 9.55 2.85
N LYS A 486 12.33 10.06 2.60
CA LYS A 486 11.68 11.06 3.44
C LYS A 486 10.34 10.51 4.00
N PRO A 487 10.28 10.24 5.31
CA PRO A 487 11.37 10.34 6.29
C PRO A 487 12.35 9.17 6.19
N GLU A 488 13.60 9.35 6.58
CA GLU A 488 14.63 8.32 6.61
C GLU A 488 14.20 7.08 7.42
N SER A 489 13.43 7.28 8.48
CA SER A 489 12.90 6.22 9.34
C SER A 489 11.94 5.25 8.60
N THR A 490 11.32 5.65 7.50
CA THR A 490 10.53 4.75 6.68
C THR A 490 11.43 3.76 5.94
N GLY A 491 12.53 4.24 5.37
CA GLY A 491 13.50 3.42 4.64
C GLY A 491 14.29 2.46 5.52
N THR A 492 14.77 2.93 6.67
CA THR A 492 15.54 2.13 7.62
C THR A 492 14.67 1.24 8.50
N GLY A 493 13.48 1.70 8.87
CA GLY A 493 12.53 0.99 9.73
C GLY A 493 11.54 0.16 8.92
N ARG A 494 10.36 0.74 8.62
CA ARG A 494 9.24 0.00 8.02
C ARG A 494 9.61 -0.75 6.73
N PHE A 495 10.33 -0.14 5.81
CA PHE A 495 10.72 -0.76 4.54
C PHE A 495 11.94 -1.67 4.72
N GLY A 496 12.97 -1.24 5.46
CA GLY A 496 14.16 -2.04 5.73
C GLY A 496 13.83 -3.34 6.46
N ASN A 497 13.04 -3.28 7.53
CA ASN A 497 12.59 -4.47 8.28
C ASN A 497 11.78 -5.44 7.39
N TRP A 498 11.03 -4.90 6.42
CA TRP A 498 10.35 -5.74 5.43
C TRP A 498 11.32 -6.53 4.57
N LEU A 499 12.34 -5.87 4.04
CA LEU A 499 13.37 -6.53 3.22
C LEU A 499 14.18 -7.56 4.00
N GLU A 500 14.43 -7.32 5.28
CA GLU A 500 15.11 -8.27 6.18
C GLU A 500 14.31 -9.55 6.43
N ASN A 501 12.98 -9.47 6.39
CA ASN A 501 12.06 -10.58 6.63
C ASN A 501 11.34 -11.05 5.35
N LEU A 502 11.97 -10.82 4.19
CA LEU A 502 11.39 -11.07 2.88
C LEU A 502 11.11 -12.55 2.65
N GLN A 503 9.94 -12.83 2.06
CA GLN A 503 9.55 -14.14 1.54
C GLN A 503 9.39 -14.05 0.02
N ASP A 504 9.45 -15.20 -0.67
CA ASP A 504 9.21 -15.25 -2.10
C ASP A 504 7.80 -14.73 -2.44
N TRP A 505 7.73 -14.00 -3.53
CA TRP A 505 6.52 -13.31 -3.94
C TRP A 505 5.56 -14.27 -4.65
N ASN A 506 4.43 -14.61 -4.01
CA ASN A 506 3.34 -15.33 -4.67
C ASN A 506 2.73 -14.46 -5.78
N LEU A 507 3.02 -14.84 -7.03
CA LEU A 507 2.60 -14.08 -8.21
C LEU A 507 1.21 -14.48 -8.71
N SER A 508 0.81 -15.75 -8.54
CA SER A 508 -0.44 -16.29 -9.08
C SER A 508 -1.68 -15.66 -8.49
N ARG A 509 -2.64 -15.34 -9.36
CA ARG A 509 -4.01 -14.92 -8.99
C ARG A 509 -5.03 -15.73 -9.77
N SER A 510 -5.83 -16.51 -9.06
CA SER A 510 -6.88 -17.35 -9.65
C SER A 510 -8.13 -16.53 -9.96
N ARG A 511 -7.99 -15.54 -10.85
CA ARG A 511 -9.02 -14.56 -11.22
C ARG A 511 -9.16 -14.46 -12.74
N TYR A 512 -9.90 -13.45 -13.24
CA TYR A 512 -10.26 -13.33 -14.65
C TYR A 512 -9.80 -12.03 -15.30
N TRP A 513 -9.80 -10.88 -14.58
CA TRP A 513 -9.41 -9.58 -15.13
C TRP A 513 -8.03 -9.16 -14.63
N GLY A 514 -7.02 -9.33 -15.45
CA GLY A 514 -5.62 -9.05 -15.18
C GLY A 514 -4.71 -9.58 -16.26
N ILE A 515 -3.41 -9.34 -16.14
CA ILE A 515 -2.42 -9.85 -17.08
C ILE A 515 -2.28 -11.37 -16.88
N PRO A 516 -2.49 -12.18 -17.92
CA PRO A 516 -2.29 -13.62 -17.86
C PRO A 516 -0.83 -14.01 -17.66
N LEU A 517 -0.59 -15.03 -16.88
CA LEU A 517 0.73 -15.62 -16.75
C LEU A 517 1.17 -16.21 -18.11
N PRO A 518 2.33 -15.81 -18.68
CA PRO A 518 2.73 -16.21 -20.05
C PRO A 518 3.41 -17.58 -20.12
N ILE A 519 2.86 -18.56 -19.42
CA ILE A 519 3.48 -19.91 -19.35
C ILE A 519 2.51 -20.94 -19.90
N TRP A 520 2.98 -21.71 -20.88
CA TRP A 520 2.33 -22.88 -21.44
C TRP A 520 3.02 -24.15 -20.97
N ARG A 521 2.25 -25.15 -20.55
CA ARG A 521 2.75 -26.42 -20.02
C ARG A 521 2.02 -27.62 -20.65
N THR A 522 2.71 -28.72 -20.72
CA THR A 522 2.13 -30.04 -21.00
C THR A 522 1.28 -30.50 -19.80
N GLU A 523 0.35 -31.41 -20.03
CA GLU A 523 -0.55 -31.89 -18.97
C GLU A 523 0.19 -32.61 -17.85
N ASP A 524 1.27 -33.32 -18.19
CA ASP A 524 2.17 -33.97 -17.21
C ASP A 524 3.10 -32.98 -16.51
N GLY A 525 3.19 -31.73 -17.02
CA GLY A 525 4.04 -30.68 -16.47
C GLY A 525 5.54 -30.85 -16.75
N ASP A 526 5.92 -31.81 -17.57
CA ASP A 526 7.33 -32.11 -17.86
C ASP A 526 7.99 -31.11 -18.79
N GLU A 527 7.19 -30.50 -19.68
CA GLU A 527 7.66 -29.47 -20.60
C GLU A 527 6.85 -28.18 -20.42
N GLU A 528 7.57 -27.08 -20.35
CA GLU A 528 6.96 -25.74 -20.20
C GLU A 528 7.69 -24.71 -21.07
N LEU A 529 6.94 -23.66 -21.45
CA LEU A 529 7.42 -22.57 -22.26
C LEU A 529 6.88 -21.23 -21.73
N CYS A 530 7.78 -20.32 -21.43
CA CYS A 530 7.43 -18.93 -21.09
C CYS A 530 7.57 -18.06 -22.34
N ILE A 531 6.53 -17.30 -22.66
CA ILE A 531 6.46 -16.39 -23.81
C ILE A 531 6.80 -14.97 -23.33
N GLY A 532 7.75 -14.31 -24.02
CA GLY A 532 8.23 -12.98 -23.66
C GLY A 532 7.88 -11.88 -24.67
N SER A 533 7.27 -12.23 -25.84
CA SER A 533 6.88 -11.26 -26.86
C SER A 533 5.76 -11.80 -27.75
N LEU A 534 5.04 -10.88 -28.41
CA LEU A 534 4.05 -11.23 -29.43
C LEU A 534 4.69 -11.90 -30.66
N GLN A 535 5.90 -11.48 -31.03
CA GLN A 535 6.65 -12.14 -32.10
C GLN A 535 6.88 -13.61 -31.75
N GLN A 536 7.42 -13.91 -30.56
CA GLN A 536 7.62 -15.28 -30.11
C GLN A 536 6.30 -16.05 -30.06
N LEU A 537 5.24 -15.43 -29.55
CA LEU A 537 3.91 -16.05 -29.50
C LEU A 537 3.41 -16.46 -30.90
N LYS A 538 3.56 -15.59 -31.90
CA LYS A 538 3.19 -15.90 -33.30
C LYS A 538 4.02 -17.03 -33.89
N GLU A 539 5.32 -17.07 -33.63
CA GLU A 539 6.18 -18.14 -34.08
C GLU A 539 5.75 -19.49 -33.50
N GLU A 540 5.40 -19.52 -32.19
CA GLU A 540 4.92 -20.73 -31.53
C GLU A 540 3.52 -21.14 -31.99
N ILE A 541 2.62 -20.18 -32.25
CA ILE A 541 1.32 -20.44 -32.86
C ILE A 541 1.50 -21.06 -34.26
N ALA A 542 2.40 -20.51 -35.10
CA ALA A 542 2.68 -21.05 -36.41
C ALA A 542 3.20 -22.50 -36.35
N ARG A 543 4.04 -22.81 -35.34
CA ARG A 543 4.46 -24.18 -35.06
C ARG A 543 3.29 -25.09 -34.67
N ALA A 544 2.41 -24.61 -33.79
CA ALA A 544 1.23 -25.34 -33.37
C ALA A 544 0.23 -25.60 -34.52
N VAL A 545 0.03 -24.63 -35.39
CA VAL A 545 -0.79 -24.79 -36.60
C VAL A 545 -0.18 -25.81 -37.56
N LYS A 546 1.14 -25.73 -37.77
CA LYS A 546 1.85 -26.71 -38.63
C LYS A 546 1.79 -28.13 -38.07
N ALA A 547 1.84 -28.28 -36.73
CA ALA A 547 1.67 -29.54 -36.06
C ALA A 547 0.23 -30.05 -35.97
N GLY A 548 -0.76 -29.26 -36.43
CA GLY A 548 -2.18 -29.59 -36.37
C GLY A 548 -2.79 -29.51 -34.97
N VAL A 549 -2.11 -28.88 -34.05
CA VAL A 549 -2.59 -28.63 -32.68
C VAL A 549 -3.57 -27.46 -32.64
N MET A 550 -3.29 -26.41 -33.39
CA MET A 550 -4.22 -25.32 -33.65
C MET A 550 -4.73 -25.35 -35.10
N SER A 551 -5.97 -24.91 -35.31
CA SER A 551 -6.58 -24.86 -36.67
C SER A 551 -6.17 -23.63 -37.49
N ALA A 552 -5.91 -22.53 -36.84
CA ALA A 552 -5.50 -21.24 -37.42
C ALA A 552 -4.80 -20.34 -36.39
N ASP A 553 -4.09 -19.33 -36.89
CA ASP A 553 -3.53 -18.27 -36.05
C ASP A 553 -4.64 -17.24 -35.73
N PRO A 554 -5.03 -17.08 -34.45
CA PRO A 554 -6.04 -16.08 -34.06
C PRO A 554 -5.55 -14.64 -34.26
N TYR A 555 -4.25 -14.41 -34.35
CA TYR A 555 -3.62 -13.11 -34.53
C TYR A 555 -3.01 -12.94 -35.94
N ALA A 556 -3.57 -13.61 -36.93
CA ALA A 556 -3.07 -13.56 -38.33
C ALA A 556 -2.97 -12.13 -38.90
N SER A 557 -3.82 -11.20 -38.43
CA SER A 557 -3.82 -9.80 -38.86
C SER A 557 -2.78 -8.92 -38.13
N PHE A 558 -2.11 -9.41 -37.11
CA PHE A 558 -1.06 -8.69 -36.38
C PHE A 558 0.28 -8.87 -37.09
N ASP A 559 0.97 -7.76 -37.33
CA ASP A 559 2.32 -7.73 -37.88
C ASP A 559 3.33 -7.34 -36.77
N PRO A 560 4.22 -8.25 -36.31
CA PRO A 560 5.22 -7.94 -35.29
C PRO A 560 6.21 -6.82 -35.67
N ALA A 561 6.32 -6.45 -36.92
CA ALA A 561 7.16 -5.35 -37.39
C ALA A 561 6.48 -3.98 -37.33
N ASP A 562 5.15 -3.95 -37.23
CA ASP A 562 4.37 -2.71 -37.15
C ASP A 562 4.08 -2.37 -35.69
N MET A 563 4.81 -1.39 -35.13
CA MET A 563 4.68 -0.92 -33.75
C MET A 563 3.54 0.08 -33.55
N SER A 564 2.67 0.31 -34.55
CA SER A 564 1.52 1.21 -34.38
C SER A 564 0.50 0.70 -33.37
N ASP A 565 -0.16 1.60 -32.65
CA ASP A 565 -1.22 1.24 -31.70
C ASP A 565 -2.37 0.53 -32.43
N ALA A 566 -2.71 0.98 -33.64
CA ALA A 566 -3.76 0.35 -34.47
C ALA A 566 -3.46 -1.13 -34.84
N ASN A 567 -2.18 -1.52 -34.90
CA ASN A 567 -1.79 -2.90 -35.07
C ASN A 567 -1.91 -3.69 -33.77
N TYR A 568 -1.45 -3.11 -32.65
CA TYR A 568 -1.50 -3.74 -31.33
C TYR A 568 -2.94 -3.89 -30.80
N ASP A 569 -3.85 -2.99 -31.17
CA ASP A 569 -5.29 -3.08 -30.82
C ASP A 569 -6.00 -4.30 -31.44
N ARG A 570 -5.37 -4.98 -32.40
CA ARG A 570 -5.88 -6.23 -33.02
C ARG A 570 -5.62 -7.45 -32.15
N VAL A 571 -4.81 -7.31 -31.10
CA VAL A 571 -4.42 -8.40 -30.20
C VAL A 571 -4.92 -8.10 -28.79
N ASP A 572 -5.72 -9.00 -28.25
CA ASP A 572 -6.08 -9.00 -26.83
C ASP A 572 -5.43 -10.22 -26.17
N LEU A 573 -4.61 -9.98 -25.15
CA LEU A 573 -3.91 -11.03 -24.41
C LEU A 573 -4.64 -11.46 -23.12
N HIS A 574 -5.77 -10.83 -22.79
CA HIS A 574 -6.55 -11.22 -21.62
C HIS A 574 -7.22 -12.58 -21.80
N ARG A 575 -7.74 -13.14 -20.71
CA ARG A 575 -8.67 -14.27 -20.77
C ARG A 575 -9.99 -13.83 -21.42
N PRO A 576 -10.65 -14.65 -22.23
CA PRO A 576 -10.28 -16.03 -22.59
C PRO A 576 -9.33 -16.14 -23.80
N TYR A 577 -8.92 -15.03 -24.43
CA TYR A 577 -8.18 -15.04 -25.69
C TYR A 577 -6.84 -15.78 -25.57
N ALA A 578 -6.03 -15.45 -24.56
CA ALA A 578 -4.77 -16.14 -24.31
C ALA A 578 -4.97 -17.62 -23.92
N ASP A 579 -6.08 -17.95 -23.22
CA ASP A 579 -6.38 -19.33 -22.81
C ASP A 579 -6.73 -20.23 -24.01
N ASN A 580 -7.24 -19.63 -25.10
CA ASN A 580 -7.59 -20.37 -26.33
C ASN A 580 -6.35 -20.69 -27.19
N ILE A 581 -5.19 -20.17 -26.86
CA ILE A 581 -3.95 -20.47 -27.56
C ILE A 581 -3.37 -21.77 -26.99
N VAL A 582 -3.27 -22.75 -27.88
CA VAL A 582 -2.68 -24.06 -27.58
C VAL A 582 -1.37 -24.20 -28.35
N LEU A 583 -0.29 -24.46 -27.68
CA LEU A 583 1.04 -24.57 -28.28
C LEU A 583 1.48 -26.03 -28.39
N VAL A 584 2.60 -26.26 -29.04
CA VAL A 584 3.23 -27.56 -29.15
C VAL A 584 4.63 -27.52 -28.56
N SER A 585 4.93 -28.46 -27.65
CA SER A 585 6.23 -28.57 -27.02
C SER A 585 7.31 -29.02 -28.00
N PRO A 586 8.58 -28.86 -27.67
CA PRO A 586 9.69 -29.46 -28.40
C PRO A 586 9.53 -30.98 -28.58
N GLY A 587 8.99 -31.68 -27.61
CA GLY A 587 8.65 -33.11 -27.63
C GLY A 587 7.41 -33.47 -28.44
N GLY A 588 6.70 -32.50 -29.03
CA GLY A 588 5.49 -32.71 -29.81
C GLY A 588 4.20 -32.87 -29.00
N LYS A 589 4.24 -32.62 -27.69
CA LYS A 589 3.08 -32.68 -26.79
C LYS A 589 2.28 -31.37 -26.85
N VAL A 590 0.97 -31.47 -26.59
CA VAL A 590 0.08 -30.32 -26.48
C VAL A 590 0.39 -29.54 -25.21
N MET A 591 0.53 -28.23 -25.32
CA MET A 591 0.76 -27.32 -24.20
C MET A 591 -0.41 -26.35 -24.07
N LYS A 592 -0.94 -26.23 -22.86
CA LYS A 592 -1.99 -25.25 -22.51
C LYS A 592 -1.40 -24.19 -21.58
N ARG A 593 -1.95 -22.97 -21.66
CA ARG A 593 -1.54 -21.87 -20.76
C ARG A 593 -1.93 -22.19 -19.32
N GLU A 594 -1.09 -21.84 -18.37
CA GLU A 594 -1.43 -21.78 -16.95
C GLU A 594 -2.56 -20.76 -16.74
N THR A 595 -3.66 -21.16 -16.13
CA THR A 595 -4.89 -20.36 -16.08
C THR A 595 -4.82 -19.14 -15.18
N ASP A 596 -3.81 -19.07 -14.30
CA ASP A 596 -3.63 -17.95 -13.39
C ASP A 596 -3.29 -16.65 -14.13
N LEU A 597 -3.69 -15.55 -13.50
CA LEU A 597 -3.20 -14.20 -13.78
C LEU A 597 -2.01 -13.91 -12.87
N ILE A 598 -1.29 -12.83 -13.15
CA ILE A 598 -0.27 -12.32 -12.24
C ILE A 598 -0.85 -11.35 -11.21
N ASP A 599 -0.11 -11.13 -10.14
CA ASP A 599 -0.40 -10.11 -9.15
C ASP A 599 -0.36 -8.71 -9.78
N VAL A 600 -1.42 -7.93 -9.64
CA VAL A 600 -1.54 -6.56 -10.19
C VAL A 600 -0.42 -5.62 -9.68
N TRP A 601 0.18 -5.93 -8.54
CA TRP A 601 1.33 -5.19 -8.05
C TRP A 601 2.57 -5.37 -8.94
N PHE A 602 2.65 -6.47 -9.70
CA PHE A 602 3.67 -6.63 -10.74
C PHE A 602 3.38 -5.71 -11.93
N ASP A 603 2.10 -5.56 -12.32
CA ASP A 603 1.69 -4.66 -13.40
C ASP A 603 2.17 -3.23 -13.09
N SER A 604 1.76 -2.70 -11.94
CA SER A 604 2.12 -1.32 -11.52
C SER A 604 3.61 -1.16 -11.26
N GLY A 605 4.29 -2.20 -10.75
CA GLY A 605 5.74 -2.20 -10.53
C GLY A 605 6.57 -2.28 -11.81
N ALA A 606 5.98 -2.76 -12.91
CA ALA A 606 6.61 -2.84 -14.22
C ALA A 606 6.54 -1.52 -15.02
N MET A 607 5.87 -0.49 -14.49
CA MET A 607 5.62 0.75 -15.25
C MET A 607 6.88 1.45 -15.76
N PRO A 608 8.04 1.44 -15.10
CA PRO A 608 9.24 2.09 -15.65
C PRO A 608 9.61 1.58 -17.04
N TYR A 609 9.34 0.32 -17.31
CA TYR A 609 9.60 -0.37 -18.57
C TYR A 609 8.39 -0.25 -19.52
N ALA A 610 7.24 -0.69 -19.04
CA ALA A 610 6.05 -0.90 -19.84
C ALA A 610 5.40 0.41 -20.33
N GLN A 611 5.56 1.53 -19.63
CA GLN A 611 5.11 2.84 -20.11
C GLN A 611 5.78 3.28 -21.41
N TRP A 612 6.91 2.69 -21.78
CA TRP A 612 7.68 2.96 -22.98
C TRP A 612 7.62 1.81 -23.99
N HIS A 613 6.91 0.73 -23.69
CA HIS A 613 6.92 -0.52 -24.44
C HIS A 613 8.36 -1.09 -24.58
N HIS A 614 9.19 -0.84 -23.56
CA HIS A 614 10.56 -1.36 -23.53
C HIS A 614 10.53 -2.90 -23.26
N PRO A 615 11.38 -3.73 -23.95
CA PRO A 615 12.49 -3.32 -24.81
C PRO A 615 12.14 -3.23 -26.31
N PHE A 616 10.86 -3.31 -26.70
CA PHE A 616 10.44 -3.40 -28.10
C PHE A 616 10.48 -2.04 -28.81
N GLU A 617 10.25 -0.96 -28.05
CA GLU A 617 10.31 0.43 -28.51
C GLU A 617 11.03 1.30 -27.46
N ASN A 618 11.39 2.54 -27.85
CA ASN A 618 11.80 3.61 -26.97
C ASN A 618 13.00 3.30 -26.06
N GLU A 619 13.96 2.49 -26.50
CA GLU A 619 15.16 2.12 -25.75
C GLU A 619 15.94 3.32 -25.23
N ALA A 620 16.12 4.36 -26.08
CA ALA A 620 16.82 5.59 -25.71
C ALA A 620 16.09 6.33 -24.58
N THR A 621 14.75 6.43 -24.69
CA THR A 621 13.91 7.07 -23.67
C THR A 621 13.98 6.30 -22.35
N PHE A 622 13.89 4.98 -22.39
CA PHE A 622 14.02 4.14 -21.20
C PHE A 622 15.38 4.38 -20.53
N THR A 623 16.47 4.36 -21.31
CA THR A 623 17.83 4.56 -20.77
C THR A 623 18.00 5.95 -20.12
N GLU A 624 17.36 6.98 -20.69
CA GLU A 624 17.37 8.35 -20.14
C GLU A 624 16.51 8.46 -18.87
N THR A 625 15.41 7.71 -18.79
CA THR A 625 14.39 7.86 -17.75
C THR A 625 14.41 6.80 -16.66
N PHE A 626 15.38 5.91 -16.63
CA PHE A 626 15.55 4.89 -15.60
C PHE A 626 16.93 4.97 -14.92
N PRO A 627 17.02 4.94 -13.60
CA PRO A 627 15.94 5.00 -12.61
C PRO A 627 15.34 6.41 -12.44
N ALA A 628 14.15 6.53 -11.84
CA ALA A 628 13.57 7.82 -11.50
C ALA A 628 14.44 8.59 -10.48
N ASP A 629 14.48 9.91 -10.61
CA ASP A 629 15.08 10.77 -9.57
C ASP A 629 14.16 10.89 -8.35
N PHE A 630 12.84 10.84 -8.57
CA PHE A 630 11.86 11.10 -7.52
C PHE A 630 10.53 10.36 -7.74
N ILE A 631 9.98 9.84 -6.63
CA ILE A 631 8.59 9.36 -6.52
C ILE A 631 7.99 9.80 -5.18
N ALA A 632 6.67 9.87 -5.08
CA ALA A 632 5.96 10.12 -3.82
C ALA A 632 4.58 9.47 -3.81
N GLU A 633 4.29 8.68 -2.79
CA GLU A 633 2.97 8.08 -2.54
C GLU A 633 2.77 7.86 -1.03
N GLY A 634 1.63 7.31 -0.64
CA GLY A 634 1.31 7.02 0.75
C GLY A 634 2.25 5.98 1.39
N VAL A 635 2.39 6.03 2.69
CA VAL A 635 3.26 5.13 3.49
C VAL A 635 2.87 3.65 3.37
N ASP A 636 1.61 3.37 3.03
CA ASP A 636 1.12 2.02 2.72
C ASP A 636 1.84 1.41 1.52
N GLN A 637 2.34 2.22 0.58
CA GLN A 637 3.08 1.78 -0.60
C GLN A 637 4.45 1.16 -0.29
N THR A 638 4.92 1.22 0.93
CA THR A 638 6.04 0.40 1.42
C THR A 638 5.74 -1.11 1.38
N ARG A 639 4.46 -1.49 1.27
CA ARG A 639 3.95 -2.85 1.06
C ARG A 639 3.17 -2.98 -0.26
N GLY A 640 3.40 -2.07 -1.18
CA GLY A 640 2.78 -2.01 -2.49
C GLY A 640 3.78 -1.52 -3.53
N TRP A 641 3.50 -0.38 -4.16
CA TRP A 641 4.23 0.12 -5.31
C TRP A 641 5.72 0.39 -5.06
N PHE A 642 6.10 0.96 -3.90
CA PHE A 642 7.53 1.16 -3.58
C PHE A 642 8.30 -0.14 -3.56
N TYR A 643 7.70 -1.19 -2.96
CA TYR A 643 8.32 -2.49 -2.89
C TYR A 643 8.41 -3.15 -4.25
N THR A 644 7.33 -3.15 -5.04
CA THR A 644 7.32 -3.86 -6.32
C THR A 644 8.21 -3.20 -7.36
N LEU A 645 8.26 -1.86 -7.40
CA LEU A 645 9.26 -1.12 -8.18
C LEU A 645 10.68 -1.55 -7.82
N HIS A 646 11.01 -1.54 -6.53
CA HIS A 646 12.35 -1.88 -6.04
C HIS A 646 12.71 -3.34 -6.32
N ALA A 647 11.76 -4.26 -6.12
CA ALA A 647 11.95 -5.68 -6.38
C ALA A 647 12.21 -5.96 -7.86
N ILE A 648 11.34 -5.47 -8.75
CA ILE A 648 11.50 -5.70 -10.20
C ILE A 648 12.80 -5.07 -10.71
N ALA A 649 13.14 -3.85 -10.31
CA ALA A 649 14.36 -3.19 -10.73
C ALA A 649 15.61 -3.92 -10.24
N THR A 650 15.63 -4.39 -8.99
CA THR A 650 16.75 -5.18 -8.46
C THR A 650 16.90 -6.50 -9.18
N LEU A 651 15.80 -7.20 -9.45
CA LEU A 651 15.83 -8.52 -10.09
C LEU A 651 16.22 -8.44 -11.56
N THR A 652 15.78 -7.41 -12.29
CA THR A 652 15.92 -7.34 -13.75
C THR A 652 17.05 -6.44 -14.22
N GLN A 653 17.44 -5.41 -13.45
CA GLN A 653 18.44 -4.40 -13.80
C GLN A 653 19.58 -4.27 -12.80
N ASP A 654 19.55 -4.99 -11.68
CA ASP A 654 20.50 -4.85 -10.57
C ASP A 654 20.63 -3.41 -10.06
N SER A 655 19.54 -2.65 -10.06
CA SER A 655 19.47 -1.21 -9.78
C SER A 655 18.29 -0.87 -8.85
N VAL A 656 18.31 0.35 -8.30
CA VAL A 656 17.11 0.97 -7.74
C VAL A 656 16.16 1.37 -8.86
N ALA A 657 14.86 1.41 -8.60
CA ALA A 657 13.89 1.99 -9.53
C ALA A 657 13.76 3.51 -9.36
N TYR A 658 14.12 4.03 -8.19
CA TYR A 658 14.03 5.44 -7.83
C TYR A 658 15.15 5.81 -6.84
N LYS A 659 15.64 7.08 -6.94
CA LYS A 659 16.74 7.59 -6.12
C LYS A 659 16.26 8.30 -4.86
N ALA A 660 15.10 8.97 -4.93
CA ALA A 660 14.48 9.62 -3.78
C ALA A 660 12.98 9.31 -3.71
N VAL A 661 12.46 9.20 -2.49
CA VAL A 661 11.05 8.93 -2.25
C VAL A 661 10.52 9.69 -1.05
N VAL A 662 9.39 10.38 -1.24
CA VAL A 662 8.61 10.95 -0.14
C VAL A 662 7.45 10.00 0.18
N SER A 663 7.48 9.47 1.40
CA SER A 663 6.45 8.56 1.91
C SER A 663 5.41 9.37 2.66
N ASN A 664 4.28 9.64 2.02
CA ASN A 664 3.25 10.54 2.54
C ASN A 664 2.52 9.95 3.75
N GLY A 665 2.26 10.81 4.75
CA GLY A 665 1.38 10.50 5.87
C GLY A 665 -0.10 10.42 5.47
N LEU A 666 -0.94 10.04 6.43
CA LEU A 666 -2.37 9.94 6.21
C LEU A 666 -3.06 11.30 6.36
N VAL A 667 -4.11 11.54 5.58
CA VAL A 667 -5.04 12.64 5.83
C VAL A 667 -6.18 12.10 6.70
N LEU A 668 -6.23 12.61 7.93
CA LEU A 668 -7.21 12.25 8.95
C LEU A 668 -8.25 13.37 9.10
N ASP A 669 -9.39 13.09 9.70
CA ASP A 669 -10.32 14.12 10.09
C ASP A 669 -9.75 14.99 11.22
N LYS A 670 -10.45 16.08 11.58
CA LYS A 670 -9.99 17.04 12.59
C LYS A 670 -9.76 16.45 13.99
N VAL A 671 -10.36 15.31 14.29
CA VAL A 671 -10.17 14.60 15.57
C VAL A 671 -9.11 13.49 15.47
N GLY A 672 -8.54 13.27 14.29
CA GLY A 672 -7.47 12.30 14.05
C GLY A 672 -7.96 10.89 13.69
N GLN A 673 -9.21 10.76 13.24
CA GLN A 673 -9.75 9.49 12.75
C GLN A 673 -9.58 9.36 11.25
N LYS A 674 -9.45 8.13 10.77
CA LYS A 674 -9.40 7.83 9.33
C LYS A 674 -10.71 8.22 8.67
N MET A 675 -10.63 8.99 7.59
CA MET A 675 -11.80 9.38 6.81
C MET A 675 -12.39 8.19 6.05
N SER A 676 -13.71 8.05 6.08
CA SER A 676 -14.43 7.10 5.24
C SER A 676 -15.84 7.59 4.93
N LYS A 677 -16.37 7.21 3.74
CA LYS A 677 -17.75 7.51 3.37
C LYS A 677 -18.75 6.88 4.34
N ARG A 678 -18.43 5.70 4.88
CA ARG A 678 -19.26 4.98 5.84
C ARG A 678 -19.43 5.73 7.16
N LEU A 679 -18.39 6.43 7.63
CA LEU A 679 -18.42 7.21 8.86
C LEU A 679 -18.98 8.63 8.65
N GLY A 680 -19.22 9.04 7.39
CA GLY A 680 -19.72 10.38 7.06
C GLY A 680 -18.72 11.51 7.33
N ASN A 681 -17.44 11.19 7.61
CA ASN A 681 -16.38 12.15 7.90
C ASN A 681 -15.44 12.41 6.70
N ALA A 682 -15.80 11.89 5.52
CA ALA A 682 -15.01 12.11 4.31
C ALA A 682 -15.22 13.54 3.78
N VAL A 683 -14.12 14.22 3.47
CA VAL A 683 -14.11 15.54 2.87
C VAL A 683 -14.15 15.43 1.34
N ASP A 684 -15.09 16.12 0.72
CA ASP A 684 -15.23 16.22 -0.73
C ASP A 684 -14.15 17.18 -1.29
N PRO A 685 -13.23 16.71 -2.15
CA PRO A 685 -12.16 17.53 -2.69
C PRO A 685 -12.69 18.68 -3.58
N PHE A 686 -13.70 18.44 -4.41
CA PHE A 686 -14.25 19.45 -5.32
C PHE A 686 -14.90 20.60 -4.56
N LYS A 687 -15.77 20.30 -3.59
CA LYS A 687 -16.38 21.31 -2.73
C LYS A 687 -15.34 22.13 -1.96
N THR A 688 -14.25 21.48 -1.56
CA THR A 688 -13.16 22.16 -0.86
C THR A 688 -12.41 23.12 -1.80
N LEU A 689 -12.13 22.70 -3.04
CA LEU A 689 -11.50 23.55 -4.05
C LEU A 689 -12.40 24.72 -4.46
N ASP A 690 -13.72 24.50 -4.60
CA ASP A 690 -14.70 25.53 -4.91
C ASP A 690 -14.81 26.59 -3.82
N ALA A 691 -14.72 26.16 -2.56
CA ALA A 691 -14.88 27.08 -1.42
C ALA A 691 -13.62 27.89 -1.10
N TYR A 692 -12.44 27.29 -1.26
CA TYR A 692 -11.20 27.88 -0.74
C TYR A 692 -10.15 28.19 -1.83
N GLY A 693 -10.27 27.61 -3.01
CA GLY A 693 -9.25 27.66 -4.06
C GLY A 693 -8.09 26.68 -3.83
N ALA A 694 -7.53 26.20 -4.94
CA ALA A 694 -6.48 25.17 -4.90
C ALA A 694 -5.24 25.62 -4.12
N ASP A 695 -4.79 26.86 -4.30
CA ASP A 695 -3.58 27.38 -3.66
C ASP A 695 -3.68 27.43 -2.14
N ALA A 696 -4.84 27.84 -1.60
CA ALA A 696 -5.05 27.85 -0.15
C ALA A 696 -5.06 26.43 0.44
N VAL A 697 -5.69 25.48 -0.26
CA VAL A 697 -5.73 24.08 0.15
C VAL A 697 -4.31 23.47 0.12
N ARG A 698 -3.57 23.66 -0.97
CA ARG A 698 -2.19 23.18 -1.12
C ARG A 698 -1.28 23.79 -0.06
N TRP A 699 -1.35 25.12 0.12
CA TRP A 699 -0.52 25.81 1.12
C TRP A 699 -0.81 25.34 2.54
N TYR A 700 -2.10 25.19 2.89
CA TYR A 700 -2.51 24.65 4.18
C TYR A 700 -1.94 23.24 4.43
N MET A 701 -2.11 22.33 3.46
CA MET A 701 -1.66 20.95 3.60
C MET A 701 -0.15 20.85 3.83
N ILE A 702 0.63 21.70 3.15
CA ILE A 702 2.09 21.66 3.20
C ILE A 702 2.66 22.45 4.38
N SER A 703 2.08 23.60 4.74
CA SER A 703 2.58 24.41 5.86
C SER A 703 2.16 23.88 7.23
N ASN A 704 1.06 23.12 7.31
CA ASN A 704 0.52 22.62 8.57
C ASN A 704 1.29 21.42 9.12
N ALA A 705 1.67 20.48 8.27
CA ALA A 705 2.41 19.27 8.64
C ALA A 705 3.46 18.93 7.57
N SER A 706 4.54 18.26 7.98
CA SER A 706 5.49 17.68 7.00
C SER A 706 4.78 16.62 6.15
N PRO A 707 5.18 16.41 4.88
CA PRO A 707 4.51 15.47 3.98
C PRO A 707 4.30 14.05 4.56
N TRP A 708 5.20 13.58 5.38
CA TRP A 708 5.17 12.24 6.01
C TRP A 708 4.44 12.18 7.34
N ASP A 709 4.07 13.33 7.92
CA ASP A 709 3.27 13.37 9.14
C ASP A 709 1.78 13.24 8.80
N ASN A 710 1.01 12.65 9.72
CA ASN A 710 -0.42 12.58 9.54
C ASN A 710 -1.03 13.98 9.65
N LEU A 711 -1.73 14.40 8.60
CA LEU A 711 -2.42 15.68 8.55
C LEU A 711 -3.82 15.54 9.14
N LYS A 712 -4.11 16.24 10.25
CA LYS A 712 -5.48 16.44 10.72
C LYS A 712 -6.11 17.55 9.90
N PHE A 713 -6.99 17.18 8.98
CA PHE A 713 -7.61 18.12 8.06
C PHE A 713 -8.71 18.94 8.75
N ASP A 714 -8.51 20.26 8.78
CA ASP A 714 -9.47 21.23 9.31
C ASP A 714 -9.64 22.41 8.36
N ALA A 715 -10.86 22.65 7.90
CA ALA A 715 -11.18 23.73 6.98
C ALA A 715 -10.92 25.14 7.58
N GLU A 716 -10.98 25.27 8.90
CA GLU A 716 -10.62 26.53 9.57
C GLU A 716 -9.15 26.88 9.36
N GLY A 717 -8.26 25.89 9.29
CA GLY A 717 -6.85 26.10 8.98
C GLY A 717 -6.63 26.65 7.57
N ILE A 718 -7.45 26.24 6.58
CA ILE A 718 -7.39 26.81 5.23
C ILE A 718 -7.82 28.29 5.26
N THR A 719 -8.89 28.62 5.98
CA THR A 719 -9.34 30.01 6.17
C THR A 719 -8.27 30.86 6.85
N GLU A 720 -7.54 30.29 7.80
CA GLU A 720 -6.42 30.98 8.46
C GLU A 720 -5.29 31.29 7.49
N VAL A 721 -4.92 30.35 6.64
CA VAL A 721 -3.92 30.56 5.58
C VAL A 721 -4.37 31.65 4.62
N GLN A 722 -5.61 31.63 4.15
CA GLN A 722 -6.16 32.68 3.29
C GLN A 722 -6.05 34.05 3.96
N ARG A 723 -6.45 34.17 5.23
CA ARG A 723 -6.47 35.40 5.97
C ARG A 723 -5.08 35.93 6.30
N LYS A 724 -4.16 35.06 6.73
CA LYS A 724 -2.81 35.48 7.19
C LYS A 724 -1.84 35.65 6.03
N PHE A 725 -1.72 34.67 5.16
CA PHE A 725 -0.71 34.66 4.12
C PHE A 725 -1.18 35.32 2.81
N PHE A 726 -2.19 34.74 2.17
CA PHE A 726 -2.63 35.24 0.85
C PHE A 726 -3.16 36.66 0.90
N ARG A 727 -3.92 37.01 1.93
CA ARG A 727 -4.42 38.40 2.09
C ARG A 727 -3.28 39.38 2.36
N ALA A 728 -2.26 39.00 3.15
CA ALA A 728 -1.11 39.87 3.37
C ALA A 728 -0.33 40.12 2.05
N LEU A 729 -0.09 39.07 1.27
CA LEU A 729 0.57 39.17 -0.02
C LEU A 729 -0.25 39.99 -1.03
N PHE A 730 -1.54 39.71 -1.13
CA PHE A 730 -2.48 40.46 -1.96
C PHE A 730 -2.53 41.96 -1.62
N ASN A 731 -2.66 42.30 -0.34
CA ASN A 731 -2.67 43.70 0.12
C ASN A 731 -1.34 44.40 -0.15
N THR A 732 -0.23 43.68 0.02
CA THR A 732 1.10 44.19 -0.27
C THR A 732 1.28 44.51 -1.75
N TYR A 733 0.83 43.61 -2.63
CA TYR A 733 0.79 43.83 -4.07
C TYR A 733 -0.10 45.01 -4.46
N ASN A 734 -1.34 45.08 -3.98
CA ASN A 734 -2.26 46.19 -4.29
C ASN A 734 -1.73 47.52 -3.81
N PHE A 735 -1.07 47.56 -2.65
CA PHE A 735 -0.38 48.75 -2.17
C PHE A 735 0.71 49.18 -3.13
N PHE A 736 1.56 48.25 -3.59
CA PHE A 736 2.58 48.51 -4.58
C PHE A 736 1.95 49.01 -5.88
N ALA A 737 0.99 48.28 -6.45
CA ALA A 737 0.35 48.58 -7.72
C ALA A 737 -0.32 49.97 -7.72
N LEU A 738 -1.03 50.29 -6.63
CA LEU A 738 -1.69 51.59 -6.48
C LEU A 738 -0.71 52.75 -6.62
N TYR A 739 0.34 52.78 -5.82
CA TYR A 739 1.27 53.90 -5.81
C TYR A 739 2.24 53.87 -6.99
N ALA A 740 2.66 52.72 -7.45
CA ALA A 740 3.48 52.56 -8.65
C ALA A 740 2.76 53.12 -9.90
N ASN A 741 1.43 52.88 -10.03
CA ASN A 741 0.63 53.44 -11.13
C ASN A 741 0.43 54.97 -11.00
N ILE A 742 0.25 55.51 -9.79
CA ILE A 742 0.10 56.94 -9.55
C ILE A 742 1.36 57.67 -9.91
N ASP A 743 2.53 57.15 -9.52
CA ASP A 743 3.80 57.78 -9.77
C ASP A 743 4.40 57.49 -11.16
N GLY A 744 3.76 56.62 -11.96
CA GLY A 744 4.24 56.17 -13.25
C GLY A 744 5.53 55.38 -13.18
N PHE A 745 5.75 54.62 -12.10
CA PHE A 745 6.95 53.82 -11.89
C PHE A 745 7.11 52.77 -13.01
N ASP A 746 8.28 52.77 -13.61
CA ASP A 746 8.65 51.91 -14.75
C ASP A 746 9.75 50.89 -14.46
N GLY A 747 10.29 50.88 -13.23
CA GLY A 747 11.41 50.06 -12.83
C GLY A 747 12.77 50.64 -13.13
N GLN A 748 12.84 51.80 -13.73
CA GLN A 748 14.07 52.47 -14.12
C GLN A 748 14.40 53.63 -13.17
N GLY A 749 15.56 54.19 -13.31
CA GLY A 749 16.02 55.38 -12.59
C GLY A 749 16.94 55.05 -11.42
N GLU A 750 17.55 56.12 -10.89
CA GLU A 750 18.49 56.01 -9.77
C GLU A 750 17.76 55.55 -8.50
N ALA A 751 18.40 54.69 -7.72
CA ALA A 751 17.88 54.17 -6.46
C ALA A 751 18.96 54.27 -5.37
N VAL A 752 18.63 54.92 -4.26
CA VAL A 752 19.50 55.02 -3.08
C VAL A 752 18.86 54.22 -1.94
N LEU A 753 19.45 53.05 -1.65
CA LEU A 753 18.95 52.11 -0.66
C LEU A 753 19.16 52.65 0.77
N THR A 754 18.08 52.70 1.53
CA THR A 754 18.14 52.95 2.98
C THR A 754 18.55 51.67 3.74
N GLU A 755 18.79 51.78 5.04
CA GLU A 755 19.06 50.63 5.91
C GLU A 755 17.91 49.66 5.90
N SER A 756 16.66 50.12 5.86
CA SER A 756 15.44 49.30 5.75
C SER A 756 15.39 48.50 4.44
N ASP A 757 15.79 49.09 3.31
CA ASP A 757 15.87 48.40 2.01
C ASP A 757 16.94 47.30 2.04
N ARG A 758 18.14 47.64 2.55
CA ARG A 758 19.24 46.66 2.69
C ARG A 758 18.83 45.50 3.60
N TRP A 759 18.13 45.78 4.71
CA TRP A 759 17.63 44.77 5.62
C TRP A 759 16.66 43.80 4.93
N ILE A 760 15.60 44.32 4.29
CA ILE A 760 14.61 43.42 3.68
C ILE A 760 15.19 42.63 2.51
N LEU A 761 16.14 43.21 1.75
CA LEU A 761 16.86 42.49 0.69
C LEU A 761 17.79 41.42 1.27
N SER A 762 18.43 41.68 2.40
CA SER A 762 19.18 40.66 3.15
C SER A 762 18.28 39.50 3.58
N ARG A 763 17.17 39.80 4.23
CA ARG A 763 16.17 38.81 4.66
C ARG A 763 15.64 38.00 3.46
N LEU A 764 15.33 38.66 2.33
CA LEU A 764 14.92 37.99 1.12
C LEU A 764 15.95 36.95 0.65
N ASN A 765 17.25 37.34 0.62
CA ASN A 765 18.30 36.42 0.22
C ASN A 765 18.51 35.27 1.21
N SER A 766 18.32 35.51 2.50
CA SER A 766 18.34 34.47 3.54
C SER A 766 17.21 33.47 3.34
N VAL A 767 15.99 33.93 3.05
CA VAL A 767 14.84 33.08 2.75
C VAL A 767 15.01 32.31 1.44
N MET A 768 15.55 32.97 0.40
CA MET A 768 15.89 32.30 -0.88
C MET A 768 16.83 31.11 -0.65
N LYS A 769 17.92 31.35 0.10
CA LYS A 769 18.89 30.29 0.43
C LYS A 769 18.25 29.14 1.21
N LEU A 770 17.43 29.45 2.20
CA LEU A 770 16.75 28.47 3.03
C LEU A 770 15.72 27.68 2.22
N ALA A 771 14.89 28.36 1.41
CA ALA A 771 13.88 27.72 0.58
C ALA A 771 14.51 26.78 -0.46
N ASP A 772 15.58 27.23 -1.15
CA ASP A 772 16.29 26.41 -2.12
C ASP A 772 16.85 25.12 -1.49
N ALA A 773 17.50 25.23 -0.33
CA ALA A 773 18.05 24.08 0.37
C ALA A 773 16.96 23.08 0.81
N ASN A 774 15.83 23.59 1.30
CA ASN A 774 14.77 22.73 1.79
C ASN A 774 13.93 22.10 0.66
N TYR A 775 13.66 22.81 -0.43
CA TYR A 775 13.04 22.17 -1.60
C TYR A 775 13.94 21.11 -2.22
N ALA A 776 15.27 21.36 -2.27
CA ALA A 776 16.24 20.40 -2.77
C ALA A 776 16.30 19.11 -1.91
N ASP A 777 16.04 19.25 -0.60
CA ASP A 777 16.03 18.13 0.35
C ASP A 777 14.62 17.57 0.63
N TYR A 778 13.64 17.89 -0.21
CA TYR A 778 12.24 17.42 -0.06
C TYR A 778 11.56 17.84 1.25
N GLU A 779 11.90 19.01 1.81
CA GLU A 779 11.36 19.61 3.04
C GLU A 779 10.47 20.84 2.74
N PRO A 780 9.33 20.70 2.03
CA PRO A 780 8.57 21.84 1.54
C PRO A 780 7.90 22.62 2.68
N THR A 781 7.66 21.99 3.81
CA THR A 781 7.02 22.61 4.99
C THR A 781 7.90 23.71 5.59
N ILE A 782 9.20 23.47 5.70
CA ILE A 782 10.15 24.47 6.22
C ILE A 782 10.23 25.65 5.26
N ALA A 783 10.29 25.39 3.94
CA ALA A 783 10.30 26.44 2.92
C ALA A 783 9.01 27.27 2.97
N ALA A 784 7.82 26.62 3.01
CA ALA A 784 6.52 27.28 3.07
C ALA A 784 6.39 28.21 4.28
N ARG A 785 6.78 27.73 5.47
CA ARG A 785 6.72 28.52 6.71
C ARG A 785 7.67 29.72 6.67
N ALA A 786 8.89 29.54 6.17
CA ALA A 786 9.85 30.63 6.06
C ALA A 786 9.39 31.72 5.07
N ILE A 787 8.80 31.32 3.94
CA ILE A 787 8.23 32.26 2.96
C ILE A 787 7.03 32.98 3.57
N GLN A 788 6.15 32.27 4.27
CA GLN A 788 4.98 32.87 4.94
C GLN A 788 5.40 33.89 6.01
N ASP A 789 6.35 33.55 6.86
CA ASP A 789 6.85 34.44 7.89
C ASP A 789 7.53 35.68 7.28
N PHE A 790 8.29 35.51 6.22
CA PHE A 790 8.88 36.65 5.49
C PHE A 790 7.79 37.58 4.94
N VAL A 791 6.76 37.05 4.30
CA VAL A 791 5.67 37.86 3.72
C VAL A 791 4.88 38.60 4.79
N VAL A 792 4.52 37.89 5.87
CA VAL A 792 3.63 38.43 6.91
C VAL A 792 4.40 39.37 7.84
N GLU A 793 5.49 38.87 8.44
CA GLU A 793 6.15 39.57 9.54
C GLU A 793 7.21 40.57 9.01
N ASP A 794 8.05 40.18 8.06
CA ASP A 794 9.14 41.02 7.57
C ASP A 794 8.64 42.01 6.51
N LEU A 795 7.98 41.54 5.46
CA LEU A 795 7.61 42.38 4.32
C LEU A 795 6.38 43.25 4.63
N SER A 796 5.24 42.67 4.98
CA SER A 796 3.96 43.39 5.18
C SER A 796 3.97 44.19 6.48
N ASN A 797 4.18 43.51 7.64
CA ASN A 797 4.01 44.07 8.96
C ASN A 797 5.16 44.97 9.38
N TRP A 798 6.34 44.83 8.77
CA TRP A 798 7.51 45.60 9.14
C TRP A 798 7.95 46.54 8.01
N TYR A 799 8.48 46.02 6.90
CA TYR A 799 9.02 46.86 5.83
C TYR A 799 7.96 47.81 5.24
N VAL A 800 6.88 47.30 4.71
CA VAL A 800 5.82 48.12 4.10
C VAL A 800 5.22 49.09 5.10
N ARG A 801 4.89 48.59 6.31
CA ARG A 801 4.26 49.40 7.35
C ARG A 801 5.13 50.59 7.78
N LEU A 802 6.44 50.40 7.96
CA LEU A 802 7.34 51.44 8.41
C LEU A 802 7.71 52.44 7.28
N ASN A 803 7.72 51.96 6.04
CA ASN A 803 8.11 52.72 4.87
C ASN A 803 6.94 53.37 4.11
N ARG A 804 5.72 53.24 4.57
CA ARG A 804 4.49 53.75 3.86
C ARG A 804 4.65 55.16 3.33
N ARG A 805 5.19 56.08 4.13
CA ARG A 805 5.39 57.50 3.75
C ARG A 805 6.28 57.66 2.52
N ARG A 806 7.25 56.79 2.28
CA ARG A 806 8.14 56.80 1.12
C ARG A 806 7.37 56.55 -0.18
N PHE A 807 6.29 55.75 -0.15
CA PHE A 807 5.53 55.42 -1.35
C PHE A 807 4.50 56.50 -1.74
N TRP A 808 3.94 57.21 -0.80
CA TRP A 808 2.88 58.17 -1.12
C TRP A 808 3.31 59.65 -1.04
N LYS A 809 4.39 59.98 -0.41
CA LYS A 809 4.79 61.36 -0.15
C LYS A 809 5.90 61.77 -1.08
N GLY A 810 5.73 63.00 -1.69
CA GLY A 810 6.74 63.62 -2.58
C GLY A 810 6.72 63.05 -4.00
N GLU A 811 7.55 63.61 -4.85
CA GLU A 811 7.76 63.15 -6.23
C GLU A 811 8.61 61.89 -6.30
N LEU A 812 8.59 61.20 -7.44
CA LEU A 812 9.42 60.02 -7.72
C LEU A 812 10.90 60.40 -7.80
N GLY A 813 11.63 60.31 -6.69
CA GLY A 813 13.07 60.53 -6.57
C GLY A 813 13.81 59.25 -6.20
N ALA A 814 15.15 59.31 -6.05
CA ALA A 814 16.00 58.16 -5.83
C ALA A 814 15.64 57.30 -4.61
N ASP A 815 15.22 57.94 -3.49
CA ASP A 815 14.75 57.22 -2.30
C ASP A 815 13.41 56.51 -2.55
N LYS A 816 12.44 57.16 -3.16
CA LYS A 816 11.14 56.58 -3.47
C LYS A 816 11.26 55.49 -4.54
N ASN A 817 12.12 55.72 -5.54
CA ASN A 817 12.41 54.70 -6.55
C ASN A 817 13.06 53.47 -5.95
N ALA A 818 13.98 53.62 -4.99
CA ALA A 818 14.59 52.52 -4.25
C ALA A 818 13.50 51.69 -3.48
N ALA A 819 12.53 52.37 -2.85
CA ALA A 819 11.45 51.68 -2.17
C ALA A 819 10.58 50.86 -3.13
N PHE A 820 10.21 51.39 -4.30
CA PHE A 820 9.45 50.64 -5.32
C PHE A 820 10.23 49.47 -5.90
N GLN A 821 11.49 49.67 -6.29
CA GLN A 821 12.34 48.60 -6.82
C GLN A 821 12.54 47.48 -5.79
N THR A 822 12.76 47.82 -4.52
CA THR A 822 12.90 46.85 -3.43
C THR A 822 11.62 46.03 -3.22
N LEU A 823 10.45 46.71 -3.17
CA LEU A 823 9.17 46.03 -2.98
C LEU A 823 8.79 45.15 -4.17
N GLN A 824 9.00 45.66 -5.41
CA GLN A 824 8.79 44.87 -6.62
C GLN A 824 9.66 43.62 -6.60
N ARG A 825 10.94 43.74 -6.29
CA ARG A 825 11.86 42.60 -6.20
C ARG A 825 11.44 41.58 -5.15
N CYS A 826 10.97 42.02 -3.98
CA CYS A 826 10.46 41.15 -2.95
C CYS A 826 9.23 40.38 -3.45
N LEU A 827 8.26 41.06 -4.11
CA LEU A 827 7.03 40.42 -4.62
C LEU A 827 7.34 39.40 -5.74
N GLU A 828 8.24 39.74 -6.68
CA GLU A 828 8.66 38.85 -7.75
C GLU A 828 9.30 37.58 -7.19
N VAL A 829 10.26 37.73 -6.26
CA VAL A 829 10.95 36.59 -5.67
C VAL A 829 9.99 35.74 -4.82
N VAL A 830 9.12 36.37 -4.03
CA VAL A 830 8.09 35.64 -3.26
C VAL A 830 7.19 34.81 -4.18
N ALA A 831 6.77 35.37 -5.34
CA ALA A 831 5.99 34.64 -6.32
C ALA A 831 6.77 33.42 -6.84
N MET A 832 8.06 33.57 -7.18
CA MET A 832 8.91 32.48 -7.65
C MET A 832 9.09 31.37 -6.59
N LEU A 833 9.37 31.73 -5.33
CA LEU A 833 9.58 30.77 -4.24
C LEU A 833 8.29 30.04 -3.85
N SER A 834 7.14 30.69 -3.99
CA SER A 834 5.83 30.15 -3.62
C SER A 834 5.17 29.34 -4.76
N ALA A 835 5.61 29.54 -6.00
CA ALA A 835 5.01 28.93 -7.19
C ALA A 835 4.91 27.38 -7.14
N PRO A 836 5.88 26.64 -6.57
CA PRO A 836 5.72 25.21 -6.43
C PRO A 836 4.51 24.78 -5.59
N ILE A 837 4.16 25.55 -4.55
CA ILE A 837 3.05 25.23 -3.64
C ILE A 837 1.74 25.89 -4.08
N ALA A 838 1.79 27.18 -4.44
CA ALA A 838 0.63 28.01 -4.78
C ALA A 838 0.72 28.48 -6.26
N PRO A 839 0.55 27.56 -7.22
CA PRO A 839 0.90 27.84 -8.61
C PRO A 839 0.01 28.86 -9.32
N PHE A 840 -1.25 29.01 -8.91
CA PHE A 840 -2.20 29.89 -9.61
C PHE A 840 -2.05 31.36 -9.21
N PHE A 841 -2.17 31.65 -7.92
CA PHE A 841 -2.06 33.03 -7.41
C PHE A 841 -0.69 33.63 -7.70
N THR A 842 0.36 32.83 -7.57
CA THR A 842 1.72 33.29 -7.82
C THR A 842 2.01 33.52 -9.30
N ASP A 843 1.38 32.75 -10.19
CA ASP A 843 1.49 33.00 -11.64
C ASP A 843 0.80 34.31 -12.02
N ARG A 844 -0.39 34.59 -11.49
CA ARG A 844 -1.05 35.88 -11.65
C ARG A 844 -0.17 37.03 -11.13
N LEU A 845 0.30 36.92 -9.87
CA LEU A 845 1.15 37.93 -9.25
C LEU A 845 2.39 38.22 -10.09
N TYR A 846 3.08 37.17 -10.54
CA TYR A 846 4.30 37.31 -11.33
C TYR A 846 4.02 37.90 -12.72
N ARG A 847 2.92 37.52 -13.38
CA ARG A 847 2.48 38.08 -14.65
C ARG A 847 2.14 39.56 -14.51
N ASP A 848 1.47 39.93 -13.46
CA ASP A 848 1.13 41.34 -13.18
C ASP A 848 2.36 42.21 -12.96
N LEU A 849 3.43 41.65 -12.45
CA LEU A 849 4.72 42.36 -12.20
C LEU A 849 5.63 42.36 -13.42
N THR A 850 5.66 41.28 -14.20
CA THR A 850 6.70 41.03 -15.22
C THR A 850 6.16 40.86 -16.65
N GLY A 851 4.89 40.55 -16.80
CA GLY A 851 4.24 40.17 -18.05
C GLY A 851 4.44 38.71 -18.50
N SER A 852 5.09 37.88 -17.70
CA SER A 852 5.41 36.48 -18.06
C SER A 852 4.92 35.50 -16.98
N SER A 853 4.72 34.26 -17.37
CA SER A 853 4.41 33.19 -16.39
C SER A 853 5.58 32.86 -15.48
N VAL A 854 5.33 32.73 -14.16
CA VAL A 854 6.32 32.30 -13.17
C VAL A 854 6.85 30.91 -13.48
N HIS A 855 6.03 30.04 -14.08
CA HIS A 855 6.40 28.66 -14.41
C HIS A 855 7.34 28.52 -15.60
N LEU A 856 7.50 29.57 -16.36
CA LEU A 856 8.50 29.69 -17.43
C LEU A 856 9.79 30.33 -16.95
N SER A 857 9.81 30.90 -15.73
CA SER A 857 10.99 31.53 -15.14
C SER A 857 11.95 30.48 -14.56
N ASN A 858 13.18 30.91 -14.29
CA ASN A 858 14.16 30.10 -13.56
C ASN A 858 14.09 30.39 -12.05
N TRP A 859 14.52 29.43 -11.25
CA TRP A 859 14.61 29.59 -9.80
C TRP A 859 15.52 30.77 -9.43
N PRO A 860 15.10 31.65 -8.49
CA PRO A 860 15.88 32.84 -8.17
C PRO A 860 17.15 32.44 -7.42
N LYS A 861 18.28 32.96 -7.88
CA LYS A 861 19.59 32.73 -7.24
C LYS A 861 19.79 33.74 -6.11
N HIS A 862 20.05 33.28 -4.91
CA HIS A 862 20.43 34.15 -3.79
C HIS A 862 21.82 34.74 -4.01
N ASN A 863 22.01 35.98 -3.56
CA ASN A 863 23.32 36.65 -3.53
C ASN A 863 23.81 36.71 -2.08
N GLY A 864 24.78 35.87 -1.72
CA GLY A 864 25.33 35.80 -0.38
C GLY A 864 25.98 37.13 0.09
N ALA A 865 26.45 37.98 -0.84
CA ALA A 865 27.01 39.29 -0.52
C ALA A 865 25.97 40.32 -0.01
N LEU A 866 24.66 40.06 -0.26
CA LEU A 866 23.58 40.90 0.26
C LEU A 866 23.09 40.44 1.63
N ILE A 867 23.53 39.30 2.13
CA ILE A 867 23.13 38.77 3.44
C ILE A 867 23.98 39.47 4.52
N ASP A 868 23.36 40.36 5.31
CA ASP A 868 23.92 41.04 6.46
C ASP A 868 23.30 40.44 7.75
N ALA A 869 23.92 39.40 8.26
CA ALA A 869 23.42 38.67 9.45
C ALA A 869 23.35 39.56 10.69
N GLU A 870 24.22 40.56 10.83
CA GLU A 870 24.17 41.48 11.98
C GLU A 870 22.98 42.43 11.88
N LEU A 871 22.70 42.97 10.72
CA LEU A 871 21.55 43.82 10.45
C LEU A 871 20.22 43.03 10.62
N GLU A 872 20.18 41.77 10.16
CA GLU A 872 19.04 40.89 10.37
C GLU A 872 18.80 40.62 11.86
N ALA A 873 19.84 40.30 12.62
CA ALA A 873 19.74 40.03 14.07
C ALA A 873 19.29 41.27 14.85
N ARG A 874 19.82 42.46 14.53
CA ARG A 874 19.42 43.74 15.16
C ARG A 874 17.93 44.02 14.90
N THR A 875 17.50 43.86 13.67
CA THR A 875 16.08 44.09 13.32
C THR A 875 15.15 43.07 13.97
N ALA A 876 15.52 41.79 13.98
CA ALA A 876 14.77 40.76 14.67
C ALA A 876 14.62 41.06 16.17
N LEU A 877 15.66 41.59 16.83
CA LEU A 877 15.58 42.04 18.20
C LEU A 877 14.60 43.20 18.37
N ALA A 878 14.64 44.20 17.46
CA ALA A 878 13.72 45.32 17.45
C ALA A 878 12.25 44.88 17.26
N GLN A 879 11.97 43.93 16.35
CA GLN A 879 10.66 43.34 16.12
C GLN A 879 10.19 42.65 17.40
N LYS A 880 11.02 41.83 18.05
CA LYS A 880 10.70 41.13 19.28
C LYS A 880 10.40 42.10 20.43
N LEU A 881 11.23 43.12 20.65
CA LEU A 881 11.01 44.15 21.65
C LEU A 881 9.69 44.90 21.42
N THR A 882 9.40 45.29 20.16
CA THR A 882 8.14 45.94 19.79
C THR A 882 6.94 45.06 20.11
N SER A 883 7.01 43.78 19.78
CA SER A 883 5.93 42.81 20.07
C SER A 883 5.70 42.66 21.57
N LEU A 884 6.76 42.57 22.36
CA LEU A 884 6.68 42.48 23.83
C LEU A 884 6.03 43.74 24.45
N VAL A 885 6.47 44.92 24.01
CA VAL A 885 5.90 46.20 24.47
C VAL A 885 4.40 46.30 24.12
N LEU A 886 4.02 45.91 22.91
CA LEU A 886 2.62 45.88 22.50
C LEU A 886 1.79 44.89 23.31
N SER A 887 2.35 43.75 23.67
CA SER A 887 1.65 42.75 24.51
C SER A 887 1.43 43.25 25.91
N ILE A 888 2.39 43.99 26.50
CA ILE A 888 2.28 44.62 27.81
C ILE A 888 1.22 45.71 27.80
N ARG A 889 1.14 46.52 26.71
CA ARG A 889 0.13 47.56 26.57
C ARG A 889 -1.29 47.05 26.38
N LYS A 890 -1.49 45.82 25.92
CA LYS A 890 -2.81 45.19 25.76
C LYS A 890 -3.33 44.57 27.06
N LYS A 891 -2.49 44.34 28.05
CA LYS A 891 -2.86 43.97 29.42
C LYS A 891 -3.17 45.23 30.23
#